data_3f4b8d1fe23cb2a1a0c5c8f870640bd0
#
_entry.id   3f4b8d1fe23cb2a1a0c5c8f870640bd0
#
_cell.length_a   1.000
_cell.length_b   1.000
_cell.length_c   1.000
_cell.angle_alpha   90.00
_cell.angle_beta   90.00
_cell.angle_gamma   90.00
#
_symmetry.space_group_name_H-M   'P 1'
#
loop_
_entity.id
_entity.type
_entity.pdbx_description
1 polymer ?
#
loop_
_entity_poly.entity_id
_entity_poly.type
_entity_poly.pdbx_seq_one_letter_code
_entity_poly.pdbx_strand_id
1 'polypeptide(L)'
;MRLIGSKPLSLGMVALLGWGLVPAASAAPAPPPPNVAQGKDWRIEPVAGGYRIELALDRPVPLRDALPVLSVDGRAVGVAKESPDRRSVSLVSKDPAVLKARDVELTWSGDPDRDRSKTTAGPTDADWLKAKMGPALADDPGAKGKYAVDTSEYNLGDEAIYLPGLKQKAELRGKVYAPRGATGPRPLVVFLHGRHQVCYGGDENGPYPEKPWPCTGVWKSIPSYRGYDGPAEALASHGYQVVSISANAINAWDSEAYDAGAQARAELVLDHLDLWKKWSTVGGGPFGSKFVGKVDLRNVGLMGHSRGGEGVARAAVLNADRGGKYGIRAVLPLAPTDFARATVPGVAMSVVLPYCDGDVSDLQGQKFYDDTRYSVTGDNAPRSTVTVLGANHNFFNTEWTPGQSVAPSNDDWYEEGAESPCGPKYAGRLTAVQQQAVGTAYVAGFFRLQLGHEKQLLPLLDGSNGRAVSAGKAVVRVVAQAPKADRRDLSALDQPLPAGAVSGKAKATVCSSGCVQTEDPSQTPHWITAAFAEKTPTLAVTKLSWTGKDGVLRVPVAAGQRDVRQYAALTFRASPDAVGAPRTDLSIRVVDGHGRAAAVPASTLGDALVRLPGPGEVLPKHLLRTVRLPLAQLKGIDLSDVRAVELRTDRVASGAVFLSDLSFSRPGVGTSAPAVLLPKLSASNVKVVEGNTGTRNVAFFVTLSRPSIRPVSVYAETNGDLGTSVGQVAKKLVFKPGQTRQKITVPITANTRDSADLAFSLVLSVPREGLLDESFGHGLVIDDDPTPALKIGTATAKEGAEVLEFPITLTAASDQYVSIQGELKDGTAVLGKDFKTVDEEPPSRSFYGYIEPGQTKGVIQVRLVDDKVKEPAETFTATVTDVMGADLKVPASVTGTITDND
;
A
#
# COMPACT_ATOMS: atom_id res chain seq x y z
N MET A 1 -56.89 10.52 -2.39
CA MET A 1 -57.90 9.70 -3.08
C MET A 1 -57.36 8.30 -3.23
N ARG A 2 -57.91 7.35 -2.50
CA ARG A 2 -57.85 5.86 -2.54
C ARG A 2 -56.49 5.20 -2.81
N LEU A 3 -55.80 4.58 -1.84
CA LEU A 3 -55.97 3.30 -1.12
C LEU A 3 -56.34 2.08 -1.97
N ILE A 4 -55.46 1.07 -2.00
CA ILE A 4 -55.61 -0.38 -1.95
C ILE A 4 -54.16 -0.95 -1.90
N GLY A 5 -53.57 -1.66 -0.96
CA GLY A 5 -54.11 -2.60 0.05
C GLY A 5 -53.97 -4.06 -0.36
N SER A 6 -52.85 -4.77 0.02
CA SER A 6 -52.95 -6.21 0.22
C SER A 6 -51.81 -6.70 1.13
N LYS A 7 -52.24 -7.39 2.17
CA LYS A 7 -51.47 -8.06 3.24
C LYS A 7 -51.07 -9.49 2.84
N PRO A 8 -50.13 -10.12 3.54
CA PRO A 8 -49.67 -11.48 3.28
C PRO A 8 -50.50 -12.53 3.99
N LEU A 9 -50.58 -13.71 3.39
CA LEU A 9 -51.15 -14.92 4.01
C LEU A 9 -50.03 -15.75 4.66
N SER A 10 -50.25 -16.01 5.96
CA SER A 10 -49.56 -17.06 6.71
C SER A 10 -50.36 -18.36 6.61
N LEU A 11 -49.70 -19.48 6.36
CA LEU A 11 -50.26 -20.82 6.59
C LEU A 11 -49.34 -21.58 7.54
N GLY A 12 -49.86 -21.86 8.68
CA GLY A 12 -49.32 -22.82 9.61
C GLY A 12 -49.72 -24.25 9.24
N MET A 13 -48.90 -25.22 9.58
CA MET A 13 -49.26 -26.61 9.56
C MET A 13 -48.74 -27.34 10.79
N VAL A 14 -49.67 -28.00 11.47
CA VAL A 14 -49.56 -28.73 12.71
C VAL A 14 -48.93 -30.10 12.47
N ALA A 15 -48.02 -30.51 13.34
CA ALA A 15 -47.44 -31.83 13.35
C ALA A 15 -48.28 -32.82 14.13
N LEU A 16 -48.46 -34.02 13.62
CA LEU A 16 -48.95 -35.18 14.34
C LEU A 16 -47.84 -36.22 14.51
N LEU A 17 -47.65 -36.61 15.73
CA LEU A 17 -46.74 -37.65 16.19
C LEU A 17 -47.15 -39.05 15.69
N GLY A 18 -46.20 -39.78 15.16
CA GLY A 18 -46.27 -41.18 14.90
C GLY A 18 -44.98 -41.87 15.30
N TRP A 19 -44.99 -42.65 16.36
CA TRP A 19 -43.89 -43.52 16.78
C TRP A 19 -43.81 -44.75 15.92
N GLY A 20 -42.72 -44.86 15.15
CA GLY A 20 -42.34 -46.09 14.49
C GLY A 20 -40.89 -46.46 14.82
N LEU A 21 -40.67 -47.53 15.53
CA LEU A 21 -39.40 -48.16 15.78
C LEU A 21 -38.83 -48.65 14.44
N VAL A 22 -37.69 -48.09 14.04
CA VAL A 22 -36.87 -48.62 12.94
C VAL A 22 -35.53 -49.07 13.55
N PRO A 23 -34.98 -50.25 13.20
CA PRO A 23 -33.77 -50.80 13.81
C PRO A 23 -32.57 -49.94 13.40
N ALA A 24 -31.64 -49.81 14.34
CA ALA A 24 -30.37 -49.10 14.14
C ALA A 24 -29.59 -49.70 12.93
N ALA A 25 -29.58 -48.92 11.84
CA ALA A 25 -28.62 -49.14 10.79
C ALA A 25 -27.24 -48.72 11.36
N SER A 26 -26.28 -49.60 11.29
CA SER A 26 -24.89 -49.30 11.56
C SER A 26 -24.50 -48.05 10.75
N ALA A 27 -24.07 -47.01 11.44
CA ALA A 27 -23.50 -45.83 10.79
C ALA A 27 -22.37 -46.28 9.87
N ALA A 28 -22.49 -45.99 8.59
CA ALA A 28 -21.35 -46.08 7.67
C ALA A 28 -20.22 -45.20 8.24
N PRO A 29 -18.95 -45.63 8.16
CA PRO A 29 -17.83 -44.80 8.59
C PRO A 29 -17.94 -43.47 7.87
N ALA A 30 -17.71 -42.38 8.62
CA ALA A 30 -17.63 -41.04 8.07
C ALA A 30 -16.65 -41.05 6.89
N PRO A 31 -16.95 -40.37 5.78
CA PRO A 31 -16.01 -40.26 4.68
C PRO A 31 -14.69 -39.68 5.21
N PRO A 32 -13.54 -40.14 4.71
CA PRO A 32 -12.25 -39.61 5.12
C PRO A 32 -12.23 -38.10 4.92
N PRO A 33 -11.55 -37.32 5.80
CA PRO A 33 -11.46 -35.90 5.65
C PRO A 33 -10.85 -35.56 4.29
N PRO A 34 -11.31 -34.51 3.62
CA PRO A 34 -10.79 -34.12 2.32
C PRO A 34 -9.30 -33.74 2.44
N ASN A 35 -8.58 -34.00 1.39
CA ASN A 35 -7.14 -33.86 1.23
C ASN A 35 -6.61 -32.54 1.75
N VAL A 36 -5.57 -32.59 2.53
CA VAL A 36 -5.03 -31.49 3.31
C VAL A 36 -3.52 -31.50 3.09
N ALA A 37 -2.96 -30.42 2.52
CA ALA A 37 -1.55 -30.15 2.69
C ALA A 37 -1.37 -29.53 4.09
N GLN A 38 -0.38 -29.97 4.85
CA GLN A 38 -0.16 -29.48 6.21
C GLN A 38 1.32 -29.51 6.58
N GLY A 39 1.74 -28.46 7.28
CA GLY A 39 3.02 -28.41 7.97
C GLY A 39 2.83 -28.52 9.47
N LYS A 40 3.82 -28.08 10.23
CA LYS A 40 3.79 -28.12 11.70
C LYS A 40 2.66 -27.25 12.27
N ASP A 41 2.43 -26.10 11.66
CA ASP A 41 1.59 -24.99 12.14
C ASP A 41 0.64 -24.45 11.06
N TRP A 42 0.62 -25.03 9.88
CA TRP A 42 -0.28 -24.62 8.79
C TRP A 42 -1.02 -25.82 8.17
N ARG A 43 -2.16 -25.49 7.57
CA ARG A 43 -3.02 -26.45 6.89
C ARG A 43 -3.66 -25.82 5.65
N ILE A 44 -3.76 -26.60 4.58
CA ILE A 44 -4.46 -26.22 3.35
C ILE A 44 -5.49 -27.27 3.02
N GLU A 45 -6.75 -26.89 2.93
CA GLU A 45 -7.85 -27.81 2.68
C GLU A 45 -8.77 -27.29 1.58
N PRO A 46 -9.33 -28.15 0.73
CA PRO A 46 -10.30 -27.75 -0.28
C PRO A 46 -11.60 -27.28 0.39
N VAL A 47 -12.13 -26.16 -0.08
CA VAL A 47 -13.41 -25.59 0.36
C VAL A 47 -14.21 -25.13 -0.85
N ALA A 48 -15.50 -24.83 -0.64
CA ALA A 48 -16.29 -24.24 -1.70
C ALA A 48 -15.66 -22.94 -2.20
N GLY A 49 -15.20 -22.92 -3.45
CA GLY A 49 -14.59 -21.75 -4.09
C GLY A 49 -13.06 -21.70 -4.08
N GLY A 50 -12.36 -22.78 -3.68
CA GLY A 50 -10.90 -22.85 -3.71
C GLY A 50 -10.29 -23.67 -2.57
N TYR A 51 -9.14 -23.24 -2.12
CA TYR A 51 -8.35 -23.88 -1.07
C TYR A 51 -8.21 -22.93 0.10
N ARG A 52 -8.66 -23.35 1.29
CA ARG A 52 -8.44 -22.60 2.52
C ARG A 52 -7.04 -22.91 3.02
N ILE A 53 -6.22 -21.87 3.08
CA ILE A 53 -4.92 -21.88 3.74
C ILE A 53 -5.15 -21.34 5.14
N GLU A 54 -4.72 -22.05 6.16
CA GLU A 54 -4.78 -21.63 7.56
C GLU A 54 -3.41 -21.81 8.18
N LEU A 55 -2.88 -20.76 8.82
CA LEU A 55 -1.64 -20.76 9.56
C LEU A 55 -1.94 -20.49 11.03
N ALA A 56 -1.58 -21.43 11.90
CA ALA A 56 -1.60 -21.26 13.35
C ALA A 56 -0.33 -20.52 13.81
N LEU A 57 -0.45 -19.67 14.81
CA LEU A 57 0.63 -18.82 15.28
C LEU A 57 0.88 -19.07 16.78
N ASP A 58 2.13 -19.21 17.18
CA ASP A 58 2.53 -19.34 18.58
C ASP A 58 2.18 -18.11 19.43
N ARG A 59 2.09 -16.96 18.77
CA ARG A 59 1.72 -15.67 19.37
C ARG A 59 0.60 -15.03 18.55
N PRO A 60 -0.25 -14.19 19.17
CA PRO A 60 -1.24 -13.44 18.42
C PRO A 60 -0.60 -12.61 17.29
N VAL A 61 -1.28 -12.52 16.15
CA VAL A 61 -0.87 -11.66 15.04
C VAL A 61 -0.52 -10.27 15.58
N PRO A 62 0.69 -9.77 15.33
CA PRO A 62 1.03 -8.39 15.69
C PRO A 62 0.05 -7.45 15.02
N LEU A 63 -0.45 -6.48 15.76
CA LEU A 63 -1.35 -5.47 15.22
C LEU A 63 -0.56 -4.43 14.47
N ARG A 64 -0.81 -4.37 13.17
CA ARG A 64 -0.18 -3.45 12.24
C ARG A 64 -1.23 -2.77 11.39
N ASP A 65 -0.86 -1.63 10.84
CA ASP A 65 -1.63 -0.96 9.80
C ASP A 65 -1.53 -1.72 8.46
N ALA A 66 -0.39 -2.37 8.20
CA ALA A 66 -0.25 -3.35 7.15
C ALA A 66 -1.22 -4.52 7.36
N LEU A 67 -1.80 -5.03 6.28
CA LEU A 67 -2.68 -6.20 6.35
C LEU A 67 -1.84 -7.48 6.43
N PRO A 68 -2.27 -8.52 7.18
CA PRO A 68 -1.62 -9.81 7.17
C PRO A 68 -1.78 -10.46 5.79
N VAL A 69 -0.70 -10.98 5.25
CA VAL A 69 -0.63 -11.68 3.97
C VAL A 69 -0.08 -13.07 4.22
N LEU A 70 -0.69 -14.09 3.64
CA LEU A 70 -0.09 -15.42 3.63
C LEU A 70 0.82 -15.56 2.41
N SER A 71 2.03 -15.98 2.69
CA SER A 71 3.04 -16.38 1.69
C SER A 71 3.16 -17.90 1.68
N VAL A 72 3.20 -18.47 0.49
CA VAL A 72 3.43 -19.90 0.27
C VAL A 72 4.73 -20.03 -0.50
N ASP A 73 5.69 -20.74 0.06
CA ASP A 73 7.04 -20.92 -0.51
C ASP A 73 7.71 -19.60 -0.92
N GLY A 74 7.52 -18.56 -0.09
CA GLY A 74 8.05 -17.21 -0.32
C GLY A 74 7.26 -16.34 -1.30
N ARG A 75 6.18 -16.85 -1.92
CA ARG A 75 5.29 -16.10 -2.80
C ARG A 75 4.04 -15.65 -2.06
N ALA A 76 3.73 -14.38 -2.08
CA ALA A 76 2.49 -13.85 -1.50
C ALA A 76 1.26 -14.38 -2.27
N VAL A 77 0.34 -15.01 -1.53
CA VAL A 77 -0.89 -15.58 -2.10
C VAL A 77 -2.07 -14.64 -1.97
N GLY A 78 -2.13 -13.86 -0.89
CA GLY A 78 -3.17 -12.87 -0.70
C GLY A 78 -3.36 -12.43 0.74
N VAL A 79 -4.28 -11.49 0.93
CA VAL A 79 -4.64 -10.97 2.26
C VAL A 79 -5.35 -12.05 3.07
N ALA A 80 -4.84 -12.31 4.26
CA ALA A 80 -5.39 -13.26 5.18
C ALA A 80 -6.40 -12.60 6.14
N LYS A 81 -7.38 -13.37 6.56
CA LYS A 81 -8.32 -13.02 7.63
C LYS A 81 -7.79 -13.53 8.95
N GLU A 82 -7.69 -12.66 9.94
CA GLU A 82 -7.33 -13.02 11.30
C GLU A 82 -8.47 -13.76 12.01
N SER A 83 -8.16 -14.77 12.81
CA SER A 83 -9.13 -15.37 13.77
C SER A 83 -9.48 -14.36 14.87
N PRO A 84 -10.61 -14.52 15.56
CA PRO A 84 -11.00 -13.61 16.64
C PRO A 84 -9.97 -13.48 17.77
N ASP A 85 -9.26 -14.55 18.10
CA ASP A 85 -8.17 -14.58 19.07
C ASP A 85 -6.82 -14.19 18.48
N ARG A 86 -6.77 -13.95 17.15
CA ARG A 86 -5.58 -13.60 16.37
C ARG A 86 -4.43 -14.63 16.44
N ARG A 87 -4.74 -15.85 16.81
CA ARG A 87 -3.75 -16.95 16.85
C ARG A 87 -3.74 -17.80 15.59
N SER A 88 -4.57 -17.47 14.63
CA SER A 88 -4.46 -18.00 13.27
C SER A 88 -4.84 -16.96 12.24
N VAL A 89 -4.34 -17.15 11.02
CA VAL A 89 -4.73 -16.39 9.84
C VAL A 89 -5.14 -17.36 8.75
N SER A 90 -6.14 -16.98 7.95
CA SER A 90 -6.62 -17.82 6.87
C SER A 90 -7.04 -17.02 5.65
N LEU A 91 -6.87 -17.62 4.47
CA LEU A 91 -7.44 -17.11 3.23
C LEU A 91 -7.93 -18.28 2.36
N VAL A 92 -8.76 -17.97 1.38
CA VAL A 92 -9.16 -18.96 0.35
C VAL A 92 -8.49 -18.55 -0.95
N SER A 93 -7.52 -19.37 -1.39
CA SER A 93 -6.86 -19.22 -2.68
C SER A 93 -7.59 -20.04 -3.75
N LYS A 94 -7.63 -19.55 -4.97
CA LYS A 94 -8.07 -20.33 -6.12
C LYS A 94 -6.91 -21.04 -6.82
N ASP A 95 -5.69 -20.72 -6.44
CA ASP A 95 -4.48 -21.29 -6.99
C ASP A 95 -4.25 -22.69 -6.41
N PRO A 96 -4.34 -23.76 -7.19
CA PRO A 96 -4.07 -25.11 -6.73
C PRO A 96 -2.60 -25.34 -6.35
N ALA A 97 -1.67 -24.50 -6.82
CA ALA A 97 -0.26 -24.61 -6.43
C ALA A 97 -0.03 -24.46 -4.92
N VAL A 98 -0.98 -23.85 -4.18
CA VAL A 98 -0.87 -23.73 -2.71
C VAL A 98 -0.87 -25.07 -1.99
N LEU A 99 -1.37 -26.14 -2.59
CA LEU A 99 -1.32 -27.47 -1.99
C LEU A 99 0.08 -28.11 -1.99
N LYS A 100 1.04 -27.46 -2.65
CA LYS A 100 2.43 -27.86 -2.64
C LYS A 100 3.28 -27.10 -1.64
N ALA A 101 2.63 -26.29 -0.86
CA ALA A 101 3.32 -25.53 0.16
C ALA A 101 4.28 -26.42 0.93
N ARG A 102 5.54 -26.09 0.88
CA ARG A 102 6.57 -26.59 1.79
C ARG A 102 6.62 -25.72 3.03
N ASP A 103 6.25 -24.47 2.83
CA ASP A 103 6.27 -23.46 3.87
C ASP A 103 5.11 -22.49 3.67
N VAL A 104 4.46 -22.13 4.78
CA VAL A 104 3.43 -21.09 4.82
C VAL A 104 3.81 -20.10 5.91
N GLU A 105 4.05 -18.87 5.52
CA GLU A 105 4.47 -17.81 6.42
C GLU A 105 3.46 -16.67 6.47
N LEU A 106 3.40 -16.00 7.62
CA LEU A 106 2.77 -14.72 7.75
C LEU A 106 3.73 -13.64 7.26
N THR A 107 3.32 -12.91 6.25
CA THR A 107 3.98 -11.70 5.74
C THR A 107 3.05 -10.51 5.86
N TRP A 108 3.46 -9.36 5.39
CA TRP A 108 2.69 -8.14 5.51
C TRP A 108 2.55 -7.46 4.16
N SER A 109 1.47 -6.77 4.05
CA SER A 109 1.22 -5.92 2.90
C SER A 109 2.31 -4.85 2.79
N GLY A 110 3.01 -4.82 1.65
CA GLY A 110 4.15 -3.93 1.44
C GLY A 110 5.52 -4.58 1.69
N ASP A 111 5.56 -5.80 2.20
CA ASP A 111 6.80 -6.58 2.13
C ASP A 111 7.05 -6.96 0.66
N PRO A 112 8.21 -6.65 0.10
CA PRO A 112 8.54 -7.08 -1.25
C PRO A 112 8.61 -8.61 -1.33
N ASP A 113 8.14 -9.17 -2.44
CA ASP A 113 8.37 -10.59 -2.74
C ASP A 113 9.86 -10.87 -2.62
N ARG A 114 10.21 -11.78 -1.73
CA ARG A 114 11.60 -12.13 -1.40
C ARG A 114 12.25 -12.98 -2.49
N ASP A 115 12.48 -12.42 -3.66
CA ASP A 115 13.47 -13.00 -4.58
C ASP A 115 14.88 -12.52 -4.19
N ARG A 116 15.58 -13.34 -3.44
CA ARG A 116 16.82 -13.03 -2.72
C ARG A 116 18.08 -12.99 -3.59
N SER A 117 18.01 -12.88 -4.88
CA SER A 117 19.16 -13.23 -5.69
C SER A 117 19.98 -12.13 -6.38
N LYS A 118 19.90 -10.85 -6.04
CA LYS A 118 20.93 -9.88 -6.55
C LYS A 118 20.90 -8.55 -5.78
N THR A 119 21.67 -8.44 -4.73
CA THR A 119 21.96 -7.15 -4.10
C THR A 119 23.22 -6.54 -4.71
N THR A 120 23.10 -5.38 -5.35
CA THR A 120 24.24 -4.50 -5.61
C THR A 120 24.43 -3.60 -4.39
N ALA A 121 25.63 -3.60 -3.84
CA ALA A 121 26.01 -2.75 -2.70
C ALA A 121 25.55 -1.29 -2.92
N GLY A 122 24.75 -0.78 -2.01
CA GLY A 122 24.30 0.60 -2.00
C GLY A 122 25.45 1.59 -1.69
N PRO A 123 25.20 2.92 -1.75
CA PRO A 123 26.20 3.91 -1.35
C PRO A 123 26.57 3.70 0.12
N THR A 124 27.84 3.87 0.45
CA THR A 124 28.29 3.83 1.84
C THR A 124 27.50 4.88 2.63
N ASP A 125 26.91 4.48 3.76
CA ASP A 125 25.99 5.25 4.60
C ASP A 125 26.54 6.58 5.13
N ALA A 126 27.83 6.82 4.97
CA ALA A 126 28.52 7.99 5.45
C ALA A 126 28.07 9.34 4.82
N ASP A 127 27.51 9.30 3.59
CA ASP A 127 27.23 10.54 2.86
C ASP A 127 25.94 11.25 3.28
N TRP A 128 24.89 10.53 3.64
CA TRP A 128 23.65 11.18 4.04
C TRP A 128 23.63 11.59 5.51
N LEU A 129 24.39 10.91 6.40
CA LEU A 129 24.64 11.38 7.77
C LEU A 129 25.42 12.72 7.80
N LYS A 130 26.20 12.97 6.75
CA LYS A 130 26.94 14.23 6.54
C LYS A 130 26.11 15.25 5.76
N ALA A 131 24.84 14.95 5.45
CA ALA A 131 23.98 15.83 4.68
C ALA A 131 23.92 17.22 5.32
N LYS A 132 24.20 18.27 4.53
CA LYS A 132 24.16 19.65 5.01
C LYS A 132 22.74 19.97 5.48
N MET A 133 22.61 20.31 6.76
CA MET A 133 21.34 20.75 7.32
C MET A 133 21.02 22.17 6.84
N GLY A 134 19.74 22.41 6.57
CA GLY A 134 19.26 23.75 6.19
C GLY A 134 19.36 24.76 7.32
N PRO A 135 19.13 26.06 7.02
CA PRO A 135 19.15 27.10 8.03
C PRO A 135 18.06 26.90 9.08
N ALA A 136 18.41 27.16 10.34
CA ALA A 136 17.44 27.13 11.43
C ALA A 136 16.39 28.23 11.25
N LEU A 137 15.12 27.90 11.50
CA LEU A 137 14.06 28.91 11.60
C LEU A 137 14.28 29.77 12.85
N ALA A 138 13.95 31.06 12.74
CA ALA A 138 13.97 31.96 13.88
C ALA A 138 12.86 31.64 14.91
N ASP A 139 11.71 31.15 14.41
CA ASP A 139 10.59 30.68 15.23
C ASP A 139 10.58 29.15 15.16
N ASP A 140 10.84 28.51 16.30
CA ASP A 140 10.84 27.04 16.39
C ASP A 140 9.40 26.50 16.60
N PRO A 141 8.83 25.79 15.62
CA PRO A 141 7.45 25.34 15.70
C PRO A 141 7.18 24.33 16.83
N GLY A 142 8.16 23.58 17.28
CA GLY A 142 8.05 22.63 18.38
C GLY A 142 8.23 23.25 19.76
N ALA A 143 8.65 24.52 19.84
CA ALA A 143 8.77 25.21 21.11
C ALA A 143 7.40 25.54 21.72
N LYS A 144 7.36 25.69 23.06
CA LYS A 144 6.14 26.08 23.76
C LYS A 144 5.77 27.54 23.45
N GLY A 145 4.50 27.78 23.20
CA GLY A 145 3.92 29.08 22.99
C GLY A 145 3.60 29.79 24.32
N LYS A 146 2.89 30.90 24.22
CA LYS A 146 2.61 31.80 25.37
C LYS A 146 1.50 31.33 26.31
N TYR A 147 0.66 30.38 25.88
CA TYR A 147 -0.45 29.90 26.71
C TYR A 147 -0.06 28.68 27.52
N ALA A 148 -0.43 28.66 28.80
CA ALA A 148 -0.50 27.40 29.53
C ALA A 148 -1.60 26.52 28.94
N VAL A 149 -1.46 25.21 29.03
CA VAL A 149 -2.40 24.26 28.42
C VAL A 149 -3.23 23.59 29.51
N ASP A 150 -4.55 23.64 29.36
CA ASP A 150 -5.51 22.85 30.12
C ASP A 150 -5.84 21.60 29.37
N THR A 151 -5.68 20.43 30.01
CA THR A 151 -6.11 19.15 29.49
C THR A 151 -7.40 18.68 30.14
N SER A 152 -8.24 18.01 29.38
CA SER A 152 -9.46 17.35 29.87
C SER A 152 -9.84 16.22 28.93
N GLU A 153 -10.64 15.27 29.41
CA GLU A 153 -11.12 14.16 28.57
C GLU A 153 -12.64 14.08 28.59
N TYR A 154 -13.19 13.48 27.57
CA TYR A 154 -14.60 13.07 27.54
C TYR A 154 -14.70 11.62 27.09
N ASN A 155 -15.71 10.95 27.65
CA ASN A 155 -16.10 9.60 27.29
C ASN A 155 -17.62 9.54 27.34
N LEU A 156 -18.26 9.38 26.18
CA LEU A 156 -19.73 9.32 26.05
C LEU A 156 -20.23 7.88 25.93
N GLY A 157 -19.33 6.91 26.07
CA GLY A 157 -19.60 5.48 26.00
C GLY A 157 -18.88 4.77 24.86
N ASP A 158 -18.79 3.46 24.96
CA ASP A 158 -18.07 2.59 24.03
C ASP A 158 -18.89 2.24 22.79
N GLU A 159 -20.20 2.37 22.88
CA GLU A 159 -21.17 2.14 21.80
C GLU A 159 -22.08 3.38 21.58
N ALA A 160 -21.47 4.57 21.64
CA ALA A 160 -22.17 5.85 21.67
C ALA A 160 -22.74 6.29 20.31
N ILE A 161 -22.19 5.78 19.20
CA ILE A 161 -22.62 6.13 17.85
C ILE A 161 -22.58 4.91 16.93
N TYR A 162 -23.48 4.88 15.94
CA TYR A 162 -23.44 3.90 14.85
C TYR A 162 -22.72 4.49 13.64
N LEU A 163 -21.71 3.80 13.11
CA LEU A 163 -20.95 4.17 11.92
C LEU A 163 -21.43 3.34 10.72
N PRO A 164 -22.13 3.95 9.75
CA PRO A 164 -22.61 3.26 8.55
C PRO A 164 -21.51 2.58 7.74
N GLY A 165 -20.34 3.22 7.62
CA GLY A 165 -19.19 2.68 6.90
C GLY A 165 -18.57 1.43 7.56
N LEU A 166 -18.85 1.21 8.85
CA LEU A 166 -18.40 0.03 9.60
C LEU A 166 -19.51 -0.97 9.84
N LYS A 167 -20.79 -0.53 9.81
CA LYS A 167 -21.98 -1.26 10.23
C LYS A 167 -21.93 -1.72 11.69
N GLN A 168 -21.21 -1.00 12.53
CA GLN A 168 -21.00 -1.27 13.95
C GLN A 168 -21.18 0.01 14.77
N LYS A 169 -21.39 -0.16 16.10
CA LYS A 169 -21.33 0.94 17.03
C LYS A 169 -19.91 1.22 17.47
N ALA A 170 -19.61 2.49 17.74
CA ALA A 170 -18.31 2.96 18.14
C ALA A 170 -18.36 3.88 19.36
N GLU A 171 -17.23 4.03 19.99
CA GLU A 171 -17.06 4.96 21.08
C GLU A 171 -17.02 6.42 20.61
N LEU A 172 -17.44 7.32 21.50
CA LEU A 172 -17.18 8.75 21.39
C LEU A 172 -16.36 9.21 22.59
N ARG A 173 -15.04 9.22 22.46
CA ARG A 173 -14.12 9.68 23.50
C ARG A 173 -12.93 10.43 22.89
N GLY A 174 -12.34 11.32 23.68
CA GLY A 174 -11.17 12.07 23.26
C GLY A 174 -10.54 12.87 24.37
N LYS A 175 -9.27 13.23 24.14
CA LYS A 175 -8.46 14.09 25.00
C LYS A 175 -8.38 15.48 24.38
N VAL A 176 -8.64 16.49 25.17
CA VAL A 176 -8.75 17.89 24.77
C VAL A 176 -7.61 18.69 25.37
N TYR A 177 -6.98 19.53 24.57
CA TYR A 177 -5.94 20.46 24.96
C TYR A 177 -6.40 21.87 24.60
N ALA A 178 -6.57 22.71 25.61
CA ALA A 178 -7.11 24.04 25.47
C ALA A 178 -6.13 25.12 25.96
N PRO A 179 -5.97 26.24 25.21
CA PRO A 179 -5.12 27.34 25.64
C PRO A 179 -5.77 28.08 26.81
N ARG A 180 -5.15 28.01 28.01
CA ARG A 180 -5.67 28.68 29.22
C ARG A 180 -5.70 30.19 29.04
N GLY A 181 -6.84 30.79 29.30
CA GLY A 181 -7.00 32.25 29.21
C GLY A 181 -7.07 32.83 27.80
N ALA A 182 -7.02 32.01 26.77
CA ALA A 182 -7.24 32.50 25.40
C ALA A 182 -8.66 32.99 25.18
N THR A 183 -8.81 34.17 24.55
CA THR A 183 -10.10 34.80 24.29
C THR A 183 -10.55 34.59 22.84
N GLY A 184 -11.86 34.56 22.63
CA GLY A 184 -12.49 34.39 21.29
C GLY A 184 -12.36 32.98 20.70
N PRO A 185 -12.98 32.76 19.54
CA PRO A 185 -12.93 31.48 18.85
C PRO A 185 -11.54 31.17 18.33
N ARG A 186 -11.10 29.93 18.51
CA ARG A 186 -9.78 29.40 18.11
C ARG A 186 -9.92 28.31 17.06
N PRO A 187 -8.95 28.17 16.16
CA PRO A 187 -8.92 27.04 15.23
C PRO A 187 -8.98 25.70 16.00
N LEU A 188 -9.69 24.73 15.45
CA LEU A 188 -9.75 23.39 15.99
C LEU A 188 -8.85 22.45 15.19
N VAL A 189 -8.00 21.67 15.87
CA VAL A 189 -7.25 20.60 15.25
C VAL A 189 -7.70 19.26 15.83
N VAL A 190 -8.08 18.33 14.98
CA VAL A 190 -8.49 16.97 15.36
C VAL A 190 -7.37 16.00 15.02
N PHE A 191 -6.96 15.19 15.99
CA PHE A 191 -6.02 14.09 15.79
C PHE A 191 -6.75 12.76 15.81
N LEU A 192 -6.39 11.87 14.89
CA LEU A 192 -6.95 10.53 14.73
C LEU A 192 -5.83 9.51 14.68
N HIS A 193 -5.81 8.56 15.60
CA HIS A 193 -4.83 7.48 15.57
C HIS A 193 -5.16 6.42 14.50
N GLY A 194 -4.16 5.62 14.15
CA GLY A 194 -4.26 4.50 13.23
C GLY A 194 -4.68 3.19 13.90
N ARG A 195 -4.40 2.08 13.20
CA ARG A 195 -4.70 0.75 13.71
C ARG A 195 -3.68 0.35 14.78
N HIS A 196 -4.21 -0.07 15.92
CA HIS A 196 -3.44 -0.62 17.03
C HIS A 196 -4.28 -1.63 17.77
N GLN A 197 -3.66 -2.38 18.68
CA GLN A 197 -4.38 -3.24 19.61
C GLN A 197 -5.43 -2.44 20.39
N VAL A 198 -6.59 -3.07 20.55
CA VAL A 198 -7.77 -2.40 21.12
C VAL A 198 -7.84 -2.59 22.62
N CYS A 199 -7.56 -3.82 23.10
CA CYS A 199 -7.67 -4.21 24.50
C CYS A 199 -6.34 -4.76 25.05
N TYR A 200 -6.10 -4.58 26.35
CA TYR A 200 -4.94 -5.12 27.08
C TYR A 200 -5.35 -5.60 28.48
N GLY A 201 -4.50 -6.36 29.15
CA GLY A 201 -4.62 -6.70 30.57
C GLY A 201 -5.25 -8.07 30.85
N GLY A 202 -5.60 -8.86 29.84
CA GLY A 202 -5.91 -10.28 29.99
C GLY A 202 -4.67 -11.15 30.13
N ASP A 203 -4.87 -12.41 30.47
CA ASP A 203 -3.81 -13.43 30.37
C ASP A 203 -3.47 -13.61 28.89
N GLU A 204 -2.19 -13.48 28.52
CA GLU A 204 -1.71 -13.70 27.13
C GLU A 204 -2.03 -15.11 26.62
N ASN A 205 -2.24 -16.08 27.53
CA ASN A 205 -2.63 -17.46 27.26
C ASN A 205 -4.10 -17.74 27.57
N GLY A 206 -4.83 -16.74 28.08
CA GLY A 206 -6.26 -16.86 28.43
C GLY A 206 -7.18 -16.59 27.24
N PRO A 207 -8.48 -16.84 27.40
CA PRO A 207 -9.46 -16.55 26.36
C PRO A 207 -9.54 -15.05 26.10
N TYR A 208 -9.40 -14.66 24.82
CA TYR A 208 -9.69 -13.30 24.38
C TYR A 208 -11.18 -12.95 24.59
N PRO A 209 -11.53 -11.66 24.63
CA PRO A 209 -12.92 -11.25 24.69
C PRO A 209 -13.72 -11.89 23.56
N GLU A 210 -14.92 -12.39 23.87
CA GLU A 210 -15.84 -12.99 22.88
C GLU A 210 -16.12 -12.04 21.70
N LYS A 211 -16.08 -10.74 21.98
CA LYS A 211 -16.18 -9.68 20.97
C LYS A 211 -14.92 -8.82 20.99
N PRO A 212 -14.38 -8.43 19.83
CA PRO A 212 -13.19 -7.59 19.79
C PRO A 212 -13.40 -6.17 20.34
N TRP A 213 -14.65 -5.72 20.49
CA TRP A 213 -15.06 -4.44 21.09
C TRP A 213 -16.50 -4.51 21.61
N PRO A 214 -16.84 -3.87 22.76
CA PRO A 214 -15.93 -3.19 23.71
C PRO A 214 -15.08 -4.16 24.52
N CYS A 215 -13.97 -3.66 25.13
CA CYS A 215 -13.18 -4.44 26.07
C CYS A 215 -13.98 -4.73 27.34
N THR A 216 -14.09 -5.98 27.73
CA THR A 216 -14.93 -6.42 28.86
C THR A 216 -14.13 -7.23 29.89
N GLY A 217 -14.67 -7.35 31.11
CA GLY A 217 -14.06 -8.13 32.18
C GLY A 217 -12.71 -7.56 32.63
N VAL A 218 -11.65 -8.37 32.53
CA VAL A 218 -10.28 -7.99 32.88
C VAL A 218 -9.60 -7.13 31.82
N TRP A 219 -10.16 -7.11 30.60
CA TRP A 219 -9.62 -6.37 29.47
C TRP A 219 -9.92 -4.88 29.56
N LYS A 220 -8.94 -4.05 29.30
CA LYS A 220 -9.04 -2.59 29.31
C LYS A 220 -8.70 -2.05 27.94
N SER A 221 -9.38 -0.97 27.55
CA SER A 221 -9.15 -0.28 26.28
C SER A 221 -7.80 0.41 26.25
N ILE A 222 -7.02 0.21 25.20
CA ILE A 222 -5.76 0.91 24.96
C ILE A 222 -6.05 2.35 24.55
N PRO A 223 -5.47 3.35 25.24
CA PRO A 223 -5.78 4.75 24.98
C PRO A 223 -4.93 5.37 23.87
N SER A 224 -4.88 4.77 22.67
CA SER A 224 -4.02 5.22 21.55
C SER A 224 -4.18 6.70 21.20
N TYR A 225 -5.37 7.28 21.46
CA TYR A 225 -5.64 8.71 21.28
C TYR A 225 -4.84 9.63 22.22
N ARG A 226 -4.26 9.11 23.29
CA ARG A 226 -3.40 9.91 24.22
C ARG A 226 -1.97 10.07 23.73
N GLY A 227 -1.55 9.30 22.75
CA GLY A 227 -0.16 9.21 22.31
C GLY A 227 0.39 10.42 21.54
N TYR A 228 -0.35 11.52 21.45
CA TYR A 228 0.05 12.72 20.68
C TYR A 228 0.16 13.98 21.57
N ASP A 229 0.50 13.83 22.83
CA ASP A 229 0.61 14.96 23.77
C ASP A 229 1.57 16.06 23.28
N GLY A 230 2.75 15.69 22.77
CA GLY A 230 3.75 16.63 22.28
C GLY A 230 3.21 17.64 21.26
N PRO A 231 2.75 17.21 20.10
CA PRO A 231 2.20 18.13 19.08
C PRO A 231 0.91 18.83 19.53
N ALA A 232 0.06 18.17 20.35
CA ALA A 232 -1.16 18.77 20.86
C ALA A 232 -0.88 19.91 21.84
N GLU A 233 0.04 19.72 22.78
CA GLU A 233 0.47 20.76 23.72
C GLU A 233 1.19 21.93 23.02
N ALA A 234 2.05 21.62 22.02
CA ALA A 234 2.71 22.63 21.23
C ALA A 234 1.67 23.54 20.55
N LEU A 235 0.68 22.97 19.86
CA LEU A 235 -0.40 23.72 19.22
C LEU A 235 -1.27 24.48 20.23
N ALA A 236 -1.70 23.84 21.31
CA ALA A 236 -2.54 24.49 22.33
C ALA A 236 -1.81 25.65 23.00
N SER A 237 -0.51 25.52 23.24
CA SER A 237 0.30 26.63 23.82
C SER A 237 0.40 27.82 22.84
N HIS A 238 0.18 27.63 21.55
CA HIS A 238 0.09 28.69 20.55
C HIS A 238 -1.35 29.17 20.29
N GLY A 239 -2.33 28.68 21.05
CA GLY A 239 -3.69 29.21 21.02
C GLY A 239 -4.69 28.41 20.18
N TYR A 240 -4.40 27.16 19.84
CA TYR A 240 -5.32 26.26 19.15
C TYR A 240 -6.13 25.44 20.16
N GLN A 241 -7.34 25.07 19.81
CA GLN A 241 -8.04 23.96 20.46
C GLN A 241 -7.61 22.68 19.77
N VAL A 242 -7.19 21.68 20.53
CA VAL A 242 -6.80 20.39 19.96
C VAL A 242 -7.62 19.29 20.62
N VAL A 243 -8.11 18.36 19.85
CA VAL A 243 -8.76 17.15 20.34
C VAL A 243 -8.18 15.92 19.66
N SER A 244 -7.72 14.96 20.44
CA SER A 244 -7.28 13.66 19.96
C SER A 244 -8.37 12.64 20.27
N ILE A 245 -8.91 11.97 19.25
CA ILE A 245 -10.11 11.10 19.34
C ILE A 245 -9.75 9.63 19.26
N SER A 246 -10.52 8.79 19.95
CA SER A 246 -10.41 7.32 19.92
C SER A 246 -11.11 6.73 18.70
N ALA A 247 -10.50 5.69 18.12
CA ALA A 247 -11.04 4.91 16.99
C ALA A 247 -10.88 3.39 17.24
N ASN A 248 -10.93 2.96 18.49
CA ASN A 248 -10.71 1.56 18.86
C ASN A 248 -11.79 0.61 18.29
N ALA A 249 -13.06 1.01 18.32
CA ALA A 249 -14.12 0.22 17.70
C ALA A 249 -13.88 0.00 16.20
N ILE A 250 -13.38 1.03 15.50
CA ILE A 250 -13.02 0.87 14.09
C ILE A 250 -11.87 -0.11 13.94
N ASN A 251 -10.82 0.02 14.76
CA ASN A 251 -9.68 -0.90 14.73
C ASN A 251 -10.09 -2.37 15.00
N ALA A 252 -11.13 -2.58 15.82
CA ALA A 252 -11.63 -3.91 16.12
C ALA A 252 -12.33 -4.59 14.93
N TRP A 253 -12.91 -3.80 14.01
CA TRP A 253 -13.77 -4.32 12.94
C TRP A 253 -13.31 -3.92 11.53
N ASP A 254 -12.24 -3.14 11.37
CA ASP A 254 -11.84 -2.58 10.08
C ASP A 254 -11.34 -3.63 9.06
N SER A 255 -10.95 -4.82 9.51
CA SER A 255 -10.64 -5.96 8.63
C SER A 255 -11.87 -6.50 7.87
N GLU A 256 -13.08 -6.19 8.33
CA GLU A 256 -14.34 -6.57 7.67
C GLU A 256 -14.84 -5.47 6.71
N ALA A 257 -14.31 -4.27 6.80
CA ALA A 257 -14.67 -3.15 5.95
C ALA A 257 -13.93 -3.21 4.61
N TYR A 258 -14.65 -2.97 3.51
CA TYR A 258 -14.10 -2.98 2.15
C TYR A 258 -12.90 -2.03 1.97
N ASP A 259 -12.94 -0.87 2.63
CA ASP A 259 -11.91 0.17 2.56
C ASP A 259 -10.99 0.22 3.80
N ALA A 260 -10.83 -0.90 4.49
CA ALA A 260 -10.08 -1.00 5.74
C ALA A 260 -10.49 0.08 6.77
N GLY A 261 -11.77 0.49 6.76
CA GLY A 261 -12.38 1.42 7.71
C GLY A 261 -12.09 2.91 7.44
N ALA A 262 -11.63 3.29 6.26
CA ALA A 262 -11.35 4.70 5.93
C ALA A 262 -12.62 5.57 5.96
N GLN A 263 -13.73 5.07 5.41
CA GLN A 263 -15.04 5.75 5.46
C GLN A 263 -15.55 5.89 6.91
N ALA A 264 -15.44 4.83 7.71
CA ALA A 264 -15.87 4.86 9.10
C ALA A 264 -15.06 5.86 9.93
N ARG A 265 -13.73 5.94 9.71
CA ARG A 265 -12.86 6.95 10.33
C ARG A 265 -13.23 8.37 9.92
N ALA A 266 -13.59 8.58 8.65
CA ALA A 266 -14.09 9.86 8.17
C ALA A 266 -15.42 10.26 8.84
N GLU A 267 -16.35 9.33 8.95
CA GLU A 267 -17.64 9.52 9.66
C GLU A 267 -17.40 9.89 11.11
N LEU A 268 -16.55 9.13 11.83
CA LEU A 268 -16.21 9.40 13.23
C LEU A 268 -15.65 10.81 13.43
N VAL A 269 -14.75 11.27 12.55
CA VAL A 269 -14.22 12.65 12.59
C VAL A 269 -15.35 13.67 12.45
N LEU A 270 -16.27 13.48 11.49
CA LEU A 270 -17.37 14.41 11.28
C LEU A 270 -18.36 14.41 12.46
N ASP A 271 -18.63 13.27 13.08
CA ASP A 271 -19.47 13.15 14.28
C ASP A 271 -18.85 13.87 15.48
N HIS A 272 -17.54 13.77 15.67
CA HIS A 272 -16.83 14.58 16.67
C HIS A 272 -16.92 16.08 16.36
N LEU A 273 -16.84 16.49 15.09
CA LEU A 273 -17.05 17.90 14.72
C LEU A 273 -18.48 18.36 15.01
N ASP A 274 -19.51 17.47 14.90
CA ASP A 274 -20.87 17.74 15.29
C ASP A 274 -21.02 17.94 16.82
N LEU A 275 -20.34 17.14 17.62
CA LEU A 275 -20.26 17.37 19.08
C LEU A 275 -19.60 18.71 19.40
N TRP A 276 -18.46 19.00 18.77
CA TRP A 276 -17.76 20.27 18.95
C TRP A 276 -18.59 21.48 18.52
N LYS A 277 -19.39 21.35 17.46
CA LYS A 277 -20.36 22.37 17.05
C LYS A 277 -21.38 22.62 18.16
N LYS A 278 -21.96 21.57 18.76
CA LYS A 278 -22.90 21.67 19.87
C LYS A 278 -22.22 22.34 21.08
N TRP A 279 -21.08 21.85 21.52
CA TRP A 279 -20.38 22.36 22.70
C TRP A 279 -19.87 23.80 22.54
N SER A 280 -19.54 24.22 21.32
CA SER A 280 -19.07 25.59 21.05
C SER A 280 -20.19 26.60 20.83
N THR A 281 -21.43 26.17 20.62
CA THR A 281 -22.59 27.07 20.41
C THR A 281 -23.56 27.08 21.60
N VAL A 282 -24.04 25.90 21.97
CA VAL A 282 -25.05 25.73 23.02
C VAL A 282 -24.41 25.33 24.37
N GLY A 283 -23.25 24.66 24.30
CA GLY A 283 -22.63 24.05 25.48
C GLY A 283 -23.22 22.67 25.82
N GLY A 284 -23.07 22.27 27.07
CA GLY A 284 -23.56 20.97 27.58
C GLY A 284 -22.54 19.86 27.58
N GLY A 285 -23.00 18.61 27.76
CA GLY A 285 -22.14 17.45 27.92
C GLY A 285 -21.15 17.60 29.09
N PRO A 286 -19.96 16.97 28.99
CA PRO A 286 -18.99 16.97 30.09
C PRO A 286 -18.36 18.34 30.36
N PHE A 287 -18.53 19.30 29.46
CA PHE A 287 -17.84 20.59 29.49
C PHE A 287 -18.73 21.78 29.90
N GLY A 288 -20.04 21.58 30.01
CA GLY A 288 -20.98 22.67 30.33
C GLY A 288 -20.82 23.84 29.30
N SER A 289 -20.53 25.05 29.80
CA SER A 289 -20.33 26.24 28.98
C SER A 289 -18.87 26.53 28.62
N LYS A 290 -17.91 25.65 29.02
CA LYS A 290 -16.45 25.91 28.93
C LYS A 290 -16.00 26.34 27.52
N PHE A 291 -16.56 25.73 26.47
CA PHE A 291 -16.16 25.96 25.06
C PHE A 291 -17.10 26.86 24.27
N VAL A 292 -18.20 27.37 24.87
CA VAL A 292 -19.12 28.27 24.17
C VAL A 292 -18.37 29.52 23.68
N GLY A 293 -18.44 29.76 22.37
CA GLY A 293 -17.73 30.86 21.68
C GLY A 293 -16.21 30.74 21.62
N LYS A 294 -15.65 29.56 21.93
CA LYS A 294 -14.19 29.34 21.98
C LYS A 294 -13.60 28.56 20.80
N VAL A 295 -14.40 28.00 19.92
CA VAL A 295 -13.98 27.15 18.81
C VAL A 295 -14.42 27.73 17.49
N ASP A 296 -13.51 27.87 16.53
CA ASP A 296 -13.82 28.28 15.14
C ASP A 296 -13.85 27.06 14.22
N LEU A 297 -15.02 26.52 13.98
CA LEU A 297 -15.25 25.39 13.07
C LEU A 297 -15.22 25.77 11.56
N ARG A 298 -14.95 27.04 11.25
CA ARG A 298 -14.64 27.47 9.86
C ARG A 298 -13.14 27.37 9.58
N ASN A 299 -12.33 27.06 10.60
CA ASN A 299 -10.89 26.94 10.52
C ASN A 299 -10.44 25.65 11.24
N VAL A 300 -10.61 24.50 10.56
CA VAL A 300 -10.36 23.16 11.10
C VAL A 300 -9.15 22.54 10.41
N GLY A 301 -8.27 21.93 11.21
CA GLY A 301 -7.18 21.08 10.77
C GLY A 301 -7.41 19.62 11.19
N LEU A 302 -6.96 18.70 10.39
CA LEU A 302 -7.05 17.26 10.67
C LEU A 302 -5.65 16.64 10.57
N MET A 303 -5.21 15.93 11.59
CA MET A 303 -4.04 15.06 11.55
C MET A 303 -4.49 13.62 11.76
N GLY A 304 -3.98 12.70 10.96
CA GLY A 304 -4.23 11.28 11.13
C GLY A 304 -2.96 10.47 10.96
N HIS A 305 -2.75 9.50 11.84
CA HIS A 305 -1.63 8.59 11.78
C HIS A 305 -2.06 7.28 11.13
N SER A 306 -1.27 6.80 10.17
CA SER A 306 -1.48 5.49 9.54
C SER A 306 -2.85 5.39 8.83
N ARG A 307 -3.69 4.38 9.12
CA ARG A 307 -5.08 4.33 8.64
C ARG A 307 -5.90 5.54 9.06
N GLY A 308 -5.54 6.20 10.18
CA GLY A 308 -6.10 7.50 10.54
C GLY A 308 -5.74 8.60 9.53
N GLY A 309 -4.57 8.52 8.89
CA GLY A 309 -4.14 9.45 7.83
C GLY A 309 -5.03 9.37 6.59
N GLU A 310 -5.38 8.18 6.14
CA GLU A 310 -6.37 7.97 5.09
C GLU A 310 -7.77 8.44 5.54
N GLY A 311 -8.15 8.10 6.78
CA GLY A 311 -9.42 8.52 7.37
C GLY A 311 -9.62 10.05 7.39
N VAL A 312 -8.59 10.85 7.74
CA VAL A 312 -8.71 12.31 7.74
C VAL A 312 -8.71 12.90 6.33
N ALA A 313 -8.01 12.31 5.39
CA ALA A 313 -8.09 12.68 3.97
C ALA A 313 -9.50 12.41 3.44
N ARG A 314 -10.07 11.24 3.71
CA ARG A 314 -11.45 10.89 3.38
C ARG A 314 -12.46 11.81 4.07
N ALA A 315 -12.23 12.22 5.33
CA ALA A 315 -13.10 13.14 6.06
C ALA A 315 -13.20 14.52 5.39
N ALA A 316 -12.11 15.03 4.83
CA ALA A 316 -12.13 16.29 4.10
C ALA A 316 -13.01 16.20 2.84
N VAL A 317 -12.93 15.09 2.09
CA VAL A 317 -13.78 14.84 0.90
C VAL A 317 -15.23 14.59 1.32
N LEU A 318 -15.47 13.75 2.33
CA LEU A 318 -16.82 13.46 2.84
C LEU A 318 -17.53 14.70 3.37
N ASN A 319 -16.81 15.62 4.04
CA ASN A 319 -17.36 16.90 4.47
C ASN A 319 -17.82 17.73 3.26
N ALA A 320 -17.04 17.77 2.19
CA ALA A 320 -17.42 18.48 0.96
C ALA A 320 -18.64 17.81 0.30
N ASP A 321 -18.68 16.49 0.19
CA ASP A 321 -19.82 15.71 -0.33
C ASP A 321 -21.11 15.99 0.46
N ARG A 322 -21.00 16.22 1.78
CA ARG A 322 -22.10 16.57 2.69
C ARG A 322 -22.39 18.09 2.75
N GLY A 323 -21.94 18.87 1.76
CA GLY A 323 -22.22 20.29 1.64
C GLY A 323 -21.25 21.22 2.37
N GLY A 324 -20.10 20.73 2.80
CA GLY A 324 -19.03 21.58 3.37
C GLY A 324 -19.37 22.23 4.70
N LYS A 325 -20.03 21.50 5.59
CA LYS A 325 -20.52 21.98 6.90
C LYS A 325 -19.42 22.58 7.78
N TYR A 326 -18.19 22.07 7.66
CA TYR A 326 -17.02 22.48 8.39
C TYR A 326 -15.95 23.05 7.49
N GLY A 327 -15.21 24.07 7.96
CA GLY A 327 -14.09 24.63 7.23
C GLY A 327 -12.82 23.81 7.41
N ILE A 328 -12.79 22.57 6.91
CA ILE A 328 -11.58 21.74 6.90
C ILE A 328 -10.61 22.32 5.87
N ARG A 329 -9.52 22.95 6.33
CA ARG A 329 -8.58 23.72 5.51
C ARG A 329 -7.19 23.12 5.42
N ALA A 330 -6.82 22.25 6.37
CA ALA A 330 -5.49 21.67 6.46
C ALA A 330 -5.59 20.21 6.87
N VAL A 331 -4.91 19.31 6.13
CA VAL A 331 -4.87 17.87 6.40
C VAL A 331 -3.42 17.41 6.44
N LEU A 332 -3.03 16.75 7.53
CA LEU A 332 -1.70 16.19 7.71
C LEU A 332 -1.82 14.67 7.92
N PRO A 333 -1.68 13.87 6.86
CA PRO A 333 -1.47 12.43 6.98
C PRO A 333 -0.05 12.14 7.50
N LEU A 334 0.05 11.41 8.62
CA LEU A 334 1.30 11.00 9.24
C LEU A 334 1.49 9.51 9.02
N ALA A 335 2.56 9.11 8.34
CA ALA A 335 2.83 7.71 8.00
C ALA A 335 1.58 6.98 7.42
N PRO A 336 0.85 7.57 6.46
CA PRO A 336 -0.49 7.11 6.14
C PRO A 336 -0.51 5.90 5.20
N THR A 337 -1.56 5.07 5.33
CA THR A 337 -2.06 4.25 4.22
C THR A 337 -2.80 5.11 3.19
N ASP A 338 -2.96 4.60 1.97
CA ASP A 338 -3.82 5.18 0.93
C ASP A 338 -4.33 4.05 0.01
N PHE A 339 -5.22 3.24 0.56
CA PHE A 339 -5.77 2.09 -0.14
C PHE A 339 -6.74 2.51 -1.26
N ALA A 340 -7.53 3.56 -1.00
CA ALA A 340 -8.53 4.06 -1.93
C ALA A 340 -8.00 5.10 -2.93
N ARG A 341 -6.73 5.50 -2.84
CA ARG A 341 -6.14 6.58 -3.66
C ARG A 341 -6.91 7.89 -3.56
N ALA A 342 -7.07 8.39 -2.34
CA ALA A 342 -7.87 9.58 -2.09
C ALA A 342 -7.23 10.84 -2.69
N THR A 343 -8.03 11.65 -3.40
CA THR A 343 -7.64 12.97 -3.90
C THR A 343 -8.33 14.07 -3.08
N VAL A 344 -7.55 15.04 -2.59
CA VAL A 344 -8.04 16.10 -1.67
C VAL A 344 -7.68 17.50 -2.23
N PRO A 345 -8.32 17.94 -3.32
CA PRO A 345 -8.01 19.24 -3.91
C PRO A 345 -8.55 20.41 -3.08
N GLY A 346 -7.85 21.54 -3.15
CA GLY A 346 -8.24 22.80 -2.48
C GLY A 346 -7.81 22.87 -1.02
N VAL A 347 -7.49 21.75 -0.38
CA VAL A 347 -7.06 21.69 1.02
C VAL A 347 -5.54 21.68 1.09
N ALA A 348 -4.95 22.51 1.97
CA ALA A 348 -3.52 22.44 2.24
C ALA A 348 -3.15 21.05 2.83
N MET A 349 -2.10 20.44 2.29
CA MET A 349 -1.70 19.08 2.69
C MET A 349 -0.20 18.97 2.91
N SER A 350 0.19 18.28 3.99
CA SER A 350 1.57 17.88 4.24
C SER A 350 1.59 16.44 4.71
N VAL A 351 2.22 15.54 3.94
CA VAL A 351 2.30 14.12 4.27
C VAL A 351 3.65 13.83 4.91
N VAL A 352 3.66 13.29 6.12
CA VAL A 352 4.89 12.89 6.81
C VAL A 352 5.19 11.42 6.54
N LEU A 353 6.39 11.15 6.05
CA LEU A 353 6.81 9.84 5.57
C LEU A 353 8.06 9.38 6.34
N PRO A 354 7.94 8.44 7.28
CA PRO A 354 9.08 7.87 7.96
C PRO A 354 9.84 6.94 7.01
N TYR A 355 11.13 7.19 6.81
CA TYR A 355 11.92 6.40 5.87
C TYR A 355 12.09 4.94 6.29
N CYS A 356 12.15 4.71 7.60
CA CYS A 356 12.26 3.38 8.20
C CYS A 356 10.89 2.81 8.60
N ASP A 357 9.83 3.19 7.88
CA ASP A 357 8.50 2.59 8.03
C ASP A 357 8.56 1.14 7.55
N GLY A 358 8.45 0.21 8.49
CA GLY A 358 8.37 -1.23 8.23
C GLY A 358 6.93 -1.74 8.24
N ASP A 359 5.96 -0.88 8.58
CA ASP A 359 4.53 -1.18 8.54
C ASP A 359 3.93 -0.76 7.18
N VAL A 360 3.96 0.53 6.84
CA VAL A 360 3.60 1.04 5.51
C VAL A 360 4.90 1.23 4.71
N SER A 361 5.57 0.10 4.44
CA SER A 361 6.94 0.08 3.91
C SER A 361 7.07 0.69 2.51
N ASP A 362 6.00 0.67 1.71
CA ASP A 362 5.90 1.31 0.39
C ASP A 362 5.62 2.82 0.43
N LEU A 363 5.52 3.42 1.62
CA LEU A 363 5.25 4.84 1.80
C LEU A 363 4.05 5.33 0.97
N GLN A 364 2.91 4.64 1.06
CA GLN A 364 1.70 4.92 0.27
C GLN A 364 1.26 6.39 0.30
N GLY A 365 1.62 7.11 1.34
CA GLY A 365 1.33 8.54 1.46
C GLY A 365 1.85 9.41 0.30
N GLN A 366 2.80 8.93 -0.52
CA GLN A 366 3.22 9.61 -1.75
C GLN A 366 2.06 9.79 -2.73
N LYS A 367 1.11 8.85 -2.76
CA LYS A 367 -0.04 8.86 -3.67
C LYS A 367 -0.95 10.07 -3.42
N PHE A 368 -1.14 10.49 -2.16
CA PHE A 368 -1.90 11.73 -1.86
C PHE A 368 -1.35 12.96 -2.56
N TYR A 369 -0.01 13.13 -2.57
CA TYR A 369 0.63 14.20 -3.27
C TYR A 369 0.51 14.03 -4.79
N ASP A 370 0.85 12.86 -5.30
CA ASP A 370 0.93 12.57 -6.72
C ASP A 370 -0.44 12.67 -7.42
N ASP A 371 -1.51 12.14 -6.82
CA ASP A 371 -2.85 12.18 -7.38
C ASP A 371 -3.52 13.56 -7.20
N THR A 372 -3.19 14.29 -6.14
CA THR A 372 -3.84 15.58 -5.87
C THR A 372 -3.17 16.76 -6.57
N ARG A 373 -1.85 16.73 -6.83
CA ARG A 373 -1.06 17.92 -7.26
C ARG A 373 -1.55 18.65 -8.50
N TYR A 374 -2.26 17.96 -9.39
CA TYR A 374 -2.84 18.55 -10.60
C TYR A 374 -4.33 18.25 -10.75
N SER A 375 -4.98 17.73 -9.71
CA SER A 375 -6.40 17.34 -9.76
C SER A 375 -7.34 18.51 -10.03
N VAL A 376 -6.93 19.76 -9.73
CA VAL A 376 -7.67 21.00 -10.00
C VAL A 376 -6.78 22.02 -10.69
N THR A 377 -7.25 22.57 -11.82
CA THR A 377 -6.61 23.72 -12.44
C THR A 377 -6.79 24.97 -11.56
N GLY A 378 -5.69 25.64 -11.27
CA GLY A 378 -5.72 26.84 -10.44
C GLY A 378 -5.74 26.60 -8.93
N ASP A 379 -5.45 25.37 -8.48
CA ASP A 379 -5.40 25.06 -7.06
C ASP A 379 -4.30 25.85 -6.33
N ASN A 380 -4.73 26.69 -5.39
CA ASN A 380 -3.84 27.51 -4.57
C ASN A 380 -3.50 26.89 -3.21
N ALA A 381 -3.95 25.68 -2.93
CA ALA A 381 -3.54 24.95 -1.74
C ALA A 381 -2.10 24.44 -1.89
N PRO A 382 -1.20 24.71 -0.93
CA PRO A 382 0.15 24.19 -0.94
C PRO A 382 0.13 22.69 -0.61
N ARG A 383 1.11 21.96 -1.17
CA ARG A 383 1.31 20.53 -0.89
C ARG A 383 2.75 20.24 -0.64
N SER A 384 2.99 19.34 0.32
CA SER A 384 4.34 18.83 0.59
C SER A 384 4.31 17.38 1.04
N THR A 385 5.43 16.71 0.84
CA THR A 385 5.78 15.47 1.56
C THR A 385 7.04 15.73 2.37
N VAL A 386 7.06 15.19 3.58
CA VAL A 386 8.13 15.39 4.58
C VAL A 386 8.72 14.03 4.88
N THR A 387 9.82 13.66 4.22
CA THR A 387 10.51 12.40 4.47
C THR A 387 11.46 12.56 5.64
N VAL A 388 11.28 11.74 6.70
CA VAL A 388 12.08 11.75 7.91
C VAL A 388 12.99 10.54 7.92
N LEU A 389 14.30 10.73 7.65
CA LEU A 389 15.27 9.65 7.67
C LEU A 389 15.47 9.12 9.09
N GLY A 390 15.54 7.82 9.25
CA GLY A 390 15.72 7.15 10.54
C GLY A 390 14.48 7.07 11.43
N ALA A 391 13.32 7.54 10.98
CA ALA A 391 12.04 7.38 11.68
C ALA A 391 11.33 6.10 11.22
N ASN A 392 10.70 5.38 12.16
CA ASN A 392 9.82 4.24 11.89
C ASN A 392 8.34 4.65 11.93
N HIS A 393 7.44 3.69 11.73
CA HIS A 393 6.00 3.92 11.75
C HIS A 393 5.49 4.33 13.14
N ASN A 394 5.74 3.50 14.13
CA ASN A 394 5.03 3.50 15.42
C ASN A 394 5.41 4.64 16.38
N PHE A 395 6.67 5.07 16.41
CA PHE A 395 7.19 5.89 17.49
C PHE A 395 6.79 7.37 17.46
N PHE A 396 5.96 7.78 16.53
CA PHE A 396 5.26 9.08 16.59
C PHE A 396 4.16 9.11 17.66
N ASN A 397 3.66 7.95 18.09
CA ASN A 397 2.65 7.80 19.12
C ASN A 397 3.27 7.23 20.39
N THR A 398 3.17 7.94 21.51
CA THR A 398 3.78 7.50 22.79
C THR A 398 3.09 6.25 23.35
N GLU A 399 1.78 6.05 23.09
CA GLU A 399 1.06 4.85 23.51
C GLU A 399 1.44 3.59 22.70
N TRP A 400 2.12 3.78 21.57
CA TRP A 400 2.65 2.68 20.73
C TRP A 400 4.15 2.44 20.96
N THR A 401 4.79 3.30 21.75
CA THR A 401 6.25 3.29 21.95
C THR A 401 6.64 2.41 23.15
N PRO A 402 7.55 1.43 22.99
CA PRO A 402 8.05 0.61 24.08
C PRO A 402 8.62 1.45 25.22
N GLY A 403 8.27 1.09 26.45
CA GLY A 403 8.70 1.78 27.68
C GLY A 403 7.96 3.09 27.98
N GLN A 404 7.01 3.53 27.15
CA GLN A 404 6.22 4.74 27.37
C GLN A 404 4.74 4.45 27.61
N SER A 405 4.27 3.24 27.38
CA SER A 405 2.85 2.87 27.51
C SER A 405 2.66 1.52 28.17
N VAL A 406 1.39 1.21 28.47
CA VAL A 406 0.98 -0.06 29.11
C VAL A 406 0.87 -1.23 28.13
N ALA A 407 0.67 -0.93 26.85
CA ALA A 407 0.53 -1.92 25.79
C ALA A 407 1.14 -1.37 24.48
N PRO A 408 2.47 -1.25 24.43
CA PRO A 408 3.15 -0.70 23.27
C PRO A 408 3.11 -1.65 22.09
N SER A 409 3.30 -1.10 20.90
CA SER A 409 3.74 -1.85 19.74
C SER A 409 5.23 -2.16 19.83
N ASN A 410 5.73 -2.98 18.91
CA ASN A 410 7.16 -3.17 18.75
C ASN A 410 7.75 -2.12 17.82
N ASP A 411 9.09 -2.11 17.65
CA ASP A 411 9.71 -1.47 16.51
C ASP A 411 9.24 -2.20 15.23
N ASP A 412 8.65 -1.47 14.30
CA ASP A 412 8.13 -2.04 13.06
C ASP A 412 9.24 -2.40 12.06
N TRP A 413 10.47 -1.98 12.30
CA TRP A 413 11.60 -2.37 11.47
C TRP A 413 12.26 -3.65 11.95
N TYR A 414 12.30 -4.68 11.11
CA TYR A 414 12.71 -6.05 11.50
C TYR A 414 14.16 -6.40 11.26
N GLU A 415 14.90 -5.60 10.51
CA GLU A 415 16.30 -5.90 10.22
C GLU A 415 17.17 -5.58 11.43
N GLU A 416 17.71 -6.59 12.09
CA GLU A 416 18.60 -6.44 13.26
C GLU A 416 20.03 -6.01 12.90
N GLY A 417 20.40 -6.01 11.61
CA GLY A 417 21.75 -5.73 11.14
C GLY A 417 22.22 -4.32 11.49
N ALA A 418 23.44 -4.21 12.04
CA ALA A 418 24.07 -2.93 12.34
C ALA A 418 24.37 -2.09 11.08
N GLU A 419 24.33 -2.70 9.90
CA GLU A 419 24.63 -2.10 8.61
C GLU A 419 23.38 -1.54 7.92
N SER A 420 22.18 -1.93 8.34
CA SER A 420 20.95 -1.37 7.79
C SER A 420 20.72 0.05 8.30
N PRO A 421 20.47 1.04 7.42
CA PRO A 421 20.22 2.42 7.83
C PRO A 421 18.96 2.58 8.70
N CYS A 422 18.13 1.57 8.77
CA CYS A 422 16.93 1.52 9.61
C CYS A 422 17.08 0.58 10.81
N GLY A 423 18.17 -0.16 10.91
CA GLY A 423 18.45 -1.02 12.05
C GLY A 423 18.58 -0.21 13.36
N PRO A 424 18.17 -0.79 14.51
CA PRO A 424 18.13 -0.05 15.80
C PRO A 424 19.50 0.40 16.30
N LYS A 425 20.59 -0.20 15.81
CA LYS A 425 21.98 0.15 16.17
C LYS A 425 22.61 1.19 15.21
N TYR A 426 21.93 1.56 14.15
CA TYR A 426 22.50 2.49 13.18
C TYR A 426 22.51 3.94 13.69
N ALA A 427 23.60 4.65 13.48
CA ALA A 427 23.79 6.01 14.02
C ALA A 427 22.77 7.04 13.51
N GLY A 428 22.19 6.83 12.34
CA GLY A 428 21.15 7.67 11.74
C GLY A 428 19.73 7.34 12.19
N ARG A 429 19.53 6.22 12.87
CA ARG A 429 18.24 5.85 13.44
C ARG A 429 17.86 6.84 14.54
N LEU A 430 16.61 7.31 14.49
CA LEU A 430 16.09 8.19 15.53
C LEU A 430 15.63 7.35 16.74
N THR A 431 15.95 7.85 17.94
CA THR A 431 15.28 7.34 19.14
C THR A 431 13.81 7.78 19.15
N ALA A 432 12.96 7.10 19.92
CA ALA A 432 11.56 7.47 20.06
C ALA A 432 11.38 8.96 20.43
N VAL A 433 12.16 9.45 21.38
CA VAL A 433 12.12 10.87 21.83
C VAL A 433 12.50 11.82 20.67
N GLN A 434 13.52 11.48 19.89
CA GLN A 434 13.93 12.29 18.75
C GLN A 434 12.86 12.29 17.66
N GLN A 435 12.23 11.14 17.38
CA GLN A 435 11.16 11.02 16.42
C GLN A 435 9.91 11.79 16.85
N GLN A 436 9.52 11.70 18.12
CA GLN A 436 8.42 12.48 18.71
C GLN A 436 8.68 13.98 18.62
N ALA A 437 9.92 14.42 18.82
CA ALA A 437 10.30 15.82 18.66
C ALA A 437 10.16 16.31 17.21
N VAL A 438 10.57 15.49 16.22
CA VAL A 438 10.34 15.77 14.79
C VAL A 438 8.85 15.84 14.49
N GLY A 439 8.07 14.85 14.94
CA GLY A 439 6.62 14.83 14.78
C GLY A 439 5.98 16.10 15.35
N THR A 440 6.36 16.48 16.56
CA THR A 440 5.88 17.71 17.21
C THR A 440 6.18 18.95 16.37
N ALA A 441 7.42 19.10 15.90
CA ALA A 441 7.83 20.28 15.13
C ALA A 441 7.08 20.40 13.79
N TYR A 442 6.93 19.30 13.03
CA TYR A 442 6.31 19.34 11.72
C TYR A 442 4.79 19.40 11.79
N VAL A 443 4.14 18.72 12.73
CA VAL A 443 2.69 18.81 12.95
C VAL A 443 2.31 20.23 13.42
N ALA A 444 2.99 20.76 14.45
CA ALA A 444 2.72 22.11 14.93
C ALA A 444 3.03 23.16 13.87
N GLY A 445 4.17 23.03 13.18
CA GLY A 445 4.59 23.96 12.12
C GLY A 445 3.60 24.02 10.96
N PHE A 446 3.07 22.89 10.54
CA PHE A 446 2.08 22.83 9.46
C PHE A 446 0.77 23.54 9.84
N PHE A 447 0.18 23.22 10.99
CA PHE A 447 -1.10 23.85 11.37
C PHE A 447 -0.94 25.31 11.76
N ARG A 448 0.17 25.71 12.37
CA ARG A 448 0.48 27.13 12.63
C ARG A 448 0.62 27.93 11.33
N LEU A 449 1.30 27.36 10.33
CA LEU A 449 1.42 27.95 9.00
C LEU A 449 0.05 28.09 8.32
N GLN A 450 -0.76 27.02 8.29
CA GLN A 450 -1.97 26.96 7.46
C GLN A 450 -3.21 27.57 8.13
N LEU A 451 -3.39 27.35 9.42
CA LEU A 451 -4.54 27.83 10.17
C LEU A 451 -4.25 29.16 10.91
N GLY A 452 -3.00 29.32 11.34
CA GLY A 452 -2.53 30.53 12.04
C GLY A 452 -1.93 31.59 11.14
N HIS A 453 -1.69 31.27 9.85
CA HIS A 453 -1.06 32.16 8.87
C HIS A 453 0.34 32.67 9.27
N GLU A 454 1.07 31.87 10.04
CA GLU A 454 2.42 32.17 10.54
C GLU A 454 3.45 31.95 9.41
N LYS A 455 3.56 32.92 8.49
CA LYS A 455 4.36 32.84 7.25
C LYS A 455 5.85 32.55 7.48
N GLN A 456 6.40 32.90 8.64
CA GLN A 456 7.80 32.64 8.98
C GLN A 456 8.13 31.13 9.06
N LEU A 457 7.09 30.29 9.16
CA LEU A 457 7.24 28.82 9.18
C LEU A 457 7.24 28.21 7.77
N LEU A 458 6.98 28.99 6.71
CA LEU A 458 6.91 28.49 5.33
C LEU A 458 8.17 27.73 4.89
N PRO A 459 9.41 28.15 5.22
CA PRO A 459 10.62 27.43 4.81
C PRO A 459 10.73 26.00 5.34
N LEU A 460 9.95 25.64 6.35
CA LEU A 460 9.85 24.27 6.86
C LEU A 460 9.21 23.32 5.83
N LEU A 461 8.31 23.82 4.96
CA LEU A 461 7.39 23.00 4.16
C LEU A 461 7.39 23.34 2.65
N ASP A 462 8.15 24.33 2.21
CA ASP A 462 8.16 24.79 0.80
C ASP A 462 9.32 24.22 -0.04
N GLY A 463 10.07 23.25 0.49
CA GLY A 463 11.23 22.67 -0.17
C GLY A 463 12.48 23.56 -0.17
N SER A 464 12.51 24.66 0.59
CA SER A 464 13.73 25.49 0.79
C SER A 464 14.61 24.96 1.92
N ASN A 465 14.25 23.83 2.55
CA ASN A 465 15.00 23.13 3.58
C ASN A 465 15.22 23.95 4.88
N GLY A 466 14.27 24.81 5.26
CA GLY A 466 14.26 25.41 6.59
C GLY A 466 14.15 24.33 7.67
N ARG A 467 14.82 24.52 8.81
CA ARG A 467 14.93 23.50 9.86
C ARG A 467 14.34 24.00 11.16
N ALA A 468 13.50 23.19 11.81
CA ALA A 468 13.10 23.38 13.19
C ALA A 468 14.23 22.94 14.12
N VAL A 469 14.61 23.78 15.10
CA VAL A 469 15.67 23.46 16.06
C VAL A 469 15.25 22.31 16.96
N SER A 470 13.97 22.26 17.35
CA SER A 470 13.37 21.20 18.17
C SER A 470 13.38 19.83 17.50
N ALA A 471 13.46 19.75 16.17
CA ALA A 471 13.64 18.50 15.45
C ALA A 471 15.05 17.87 15.61
N GLY A 472 15.96 18.56 16.30
CA GLY A 472 17.29 18.07 16.65
C GLY A 472 18.16 17.73 15.45
N LYS A 473 18.77 16.54 15.47
CA LYS A 473 19.67 16.03 14.41
C LYS A 473 18.96 15.33 13.25
N ALA A 474 17.63 15.24 13.26
CA ALA A 474 16.89 14.51 12.25
C ALA A 474 17.16 15.08 10.85
N VAL A 475 17.46 14.21 9.91
CA VAL A 475 17.61 14.57 8.50
C VAL A 475 16.24 14.48 7.86
N VAL A 476 15.72 15.63 7.44
CA VAL A 476 14.39 15.74 6.82
C VAL A 476 14.54 16.26 5.40
N ARG A 477 13.77 15.68 4.48
CA ARG A 477 13.68 16.12 3.08
C ARG A 477 12.26 16.47 2.74
N VAL A 478 12.06 17.67 2.21
CA VAL A 478 10.75 18.18 1.87
C VAL A 478 10.62 18.31 0.36
N VAL A 479 9.61 17.66 -0.18
CA VAL A 479 9.13 17.88 -1.55
C VAL A 479 7.91 18.77 -1.46
N ALA A 480 7.88 19.83 -2.26
CA ALA A 480 6.80 20.79 -2.19
C ALA A 480 6.32 21.23 -3.57
N GLN A 481 5.01 21.41 -3.68
CA GLN A 481 4.39 22.12 -4.78
C GLN A 481 3.86 23.47 -4.28
N ALA A 482 4.41 24.56 -4.82
CA ALA A 482 3.93 25.91 -4.52
C ALA A 482 2.48 26.09 -5.00
N PRO A 483 1.70 26.98 -4.35
CA PRO A 483 0.37 27.37 -4.81
C PRO A 483 0.36 27.79 -6.29
N LYS A 484 -0.74 27.59 -7.01
CA LYS A 484 -0.79 27.92 -8.44
C LYS A 484 -0.50 29.41 -8.73
N ALA A 485 -0.92 30.31 -7.85
CA ALA A 485 -0.60 31.74 -7.97
C ALA A 485 0.89 32.05 -7.82
N ASP A 486 1.64 31.17 -7.19
CA ASP A 486 3.06 31.32 -6.87
C ASP A 486 3.98 30.42 -7.71
N ARG A 487 3.42 29.70 -8.69
CA ARG A 487 4.19 28.87 -9.63
C ARG A 487 3.75 29.02 -11.08
N ARG A 488 4.69 28.76 -11.96
CA ARG A 488 4.46 28.65 -13.40
C ARG A 488 4.96 27.29 -13.89
N ASP A 489 4.01 26.37 -14.10
CA ASP A 489 4.33 25.04 -14.60
C ASP A 489 4.82 25.14 -16.04
N LEU A 490 5.97 24.56 -16.34
CA LEU A 490 6.53 24.43 -17.69
C LEU A 490 6.18 23.07 -18.29
N SER A 491 6.39 22.01 -17.51
CA SER A 491 6.06 20.65 -17.92
C SER A 491 5.89 19.76 -16.67
N ALA A 492 4.85 18.96 -16.65
CA ALA A 492 4.73 17.90 -15.65
C ALA A 492 5.68 16.73 -15.92
N LEU A 493 6.27 16.66 -17.12
CA LEU A 493 7.13 15.57 -17.58
C LEU A 493 6.48 14.19 -17.49
N ASP A 494 5.16 14.16 -17.71
CA ASP A 494 4.28 12.99 -17.64
C ASP A 494 3.66 12.62 -19.00
N GLN A 495 4.11 13.27 -20.07
CA GLN A 495 3.64 13.06 -21.43
C GLN A 495 4.83 12.89 -22.38
N PRO A 496 4.64 12.23 -23.54
CA PRO A 496 5.65 12.19 -24.60
C PRO A 496 6.17 13.59 -24.91
N LEU A 497 7.48 13.70 -24.98
CA LEU A 497 8.15 14.96 -25.26
C LEU A 497 8.02 15.32 -26.76
N PRO A 498 7.99 16.63 -27.10
CA PRO A 498 7.99 17.06 -28.52
C PRO A 498 9.21 16.53 -29.27
N ALA A 499 9.05 16.30 -30.58
CA ALA A 499 10.16 15.92 -31.44
C ALA A 499 11.31 16.96 -31.33
N GLY A 500 12.54 16.45 -31.20
CA GLY A 500 13.72 17.30 -31.00
C GLY A 500 13.93 17.85 -29.59
N ALA A 501 13.08 17.50 -28.62
CA ALA A 501 13.30 17.88 -27.22
C ALA A 501 14.55 17.21 -26.62
N VAL A 502 14.95 16.08 -27.14
CA VAL A 502 16.15 15.35 -26.70
C VAL A 502 17.18 15.30 -27.84
N SER A 503 18.42 15.55 -27.53
CA SER A 503 19.52 15.52 -28.50
C SER A 503 20.82 14.95 -27.88
N GLY A 504 21.84 14.71 -28.72
CA GLY A 504 23.08 14.09 -28.29
C GLY A 504 22.89 12.61 -27.92
N LYS A 505 23.78 12.06 -27.11
CA LYS A 505 23.75 10.66 -26.65
C LYS A 505 22.83 10.48 -25.45
N ALA A 506 21.62 11.05 -25.54
CA ALA A 506 20.58 10.93 -24.52
C ALA A 506 19.25 10.41 -25.11
N LYS A 507 18.48 9.74 -24.29
CA LYS A 507 17.13 9.25 -24.59
C LYS A 507 16.20 9.63 -23.43
N ALA A 508 15.02 10.13 -23.75
CA ALA A 508 13.97 10.31 -22.76
C ALA A 508 12.76 9.43 -23.09
N THR A 509 12.28 8.74 -22.10
CA THR A 509 11.09 7.89 -22.18
C THR A 509 10.13 8.29 -21.09
N VAL A 510 8.84 8.41 -21.39
CA VAL A 510 7.82 8.56 -20.34
C VAL A 510 7.56 7.18 -19.78
N CYS A 511 7.88 7.03 -18.51
CA CYS A 511 7.59 5.84 -17.75
C CYS A 511 6.19 5.99 -17.12
N SER A 512 5.25 5.32 -17.69
CA SER A 512 4.08 4.77 -17.03
C SER A 512 4.34 3.26 -16.87
N SER A 513 3.41 2.38 -17.05
CA SER A 513 3.64 0.93 -16.98
C SER A 513 4.82 0.41 -17.81
N GLY A 514 5.09 1.02 -18.96
CA GLY A 514 6.09 0.53 -19.90
C GLY A 514 7.56 0.56 -19.44
N CYS A 515 7.91 1.28 -18.37
CA CYS A 515 9.26 1.22 -17.78
C CYS A 515 9.37 0.16 -16.68
N VAL A 516 8.26 -0.36 -16.22
CA VAL A 516 8.13 -1.25 -15.06
C VAL A 516 7.99 -2.72 -15.50
N GLN A 517 7.92 -2.99 -16.78
CA GLN A 517 7.98 -4.36 -17.32
C GLN A 517 9.31 -5.07 -17.07
N THR A 518 10.27 -4.37 -16.53
CA THR A 518 11.47 -5.02 -16.02
C THR A 518 11.18 -5.51 -14.61
N GLU A 519 11.23 -6.72 -14.43
CA GLU A 519 11.42 -7.67 -13.33
C GLU A 519 11.41 -7.14 -11.87
N ASP A 520 11.52 -5.82 -11.62
CA ASP A 520 11.55 -5.25 -10.27
C ASP A 520 10.90 -3.86 -10.23
N PRO A 521 9.62 -3.76 -9.82
CA PRO A 521 8.92 -2.49 -9.66
C PRO A 521 9.53 -1.57 -8.60
N SER A 522 10.36 -2.09 -7.68
CA SER A 522 11.04 -1.28 -6.67
C SER A 522 12.04 -0.29 -7.27
N GLN A 523 12.44 -0.48 -8.52
CA GLN A 523 13.36 0.41 -9.25
C GLN A 523 12.73 1.71 -9.74
N THR A 524 11.42 1.87 -9.66
CA THR A 524 10.75 3.08 -10.13
C THR A 524 10.35 3.97 -8.95
N PRO A 525 10.53 5.30 -9.03
CA PRO A 525 10.15 6.19 -7.94
C PRO A 525 8.68 6.06 -7.56
N HIS A 526 8.39 6.01 -6.26
CA HIS A 526 7.04 5.88 -5.67
C HIS A 526 6.31 4.58 -6.04
N TRP A 527 7.02 3.66 -6.68
CA TRP A 527 6.51 2.35 -6.97
C TRP A 527 7.02 1.36 -5.94
N ILE A 528 6.19 0.95 -5.05
CA ILE A 528 6.34 -0.28 -4.29
C ILE A 528 4.94 -0.84 -4.19
N THR A 529 4.77 -2.06 -4.66
CA THR A 529 3.50 -2.74 -4.58
C THR A 529 3.33 -3.22 -3.16
N ALA A 530 2.33 -2.75 -2.48
CA ALA A 530 1.86 -3.45 -1.31
C ALA A 530 1.23 -4.78 -1.78
N ALA A 531 1.67 -5.92 -1.24
CA ALA A 531 1.24 -7.24 -1.69
C ALA A 531 -0.29 -7.47 -1.61
N PHE A 532 -0.99 -6.70 -0.80
CA PHE A 532 -2.45 -6.76 -0.65
C PHE A 532 -3.20 -5.69 -1.44
N ALA A 533 -2.56 -4.55 -1.73
CA ALA A 533 -3.14 -3.56 -2.60
C ALA A 533 -2.91 -4.04 -4.03
N GLU A 534 -3.91 -3.90 -4.86
CA GLU A 534 -3.69 -4.09 -6.27
C GLU A 534 -2.49 -3.27 -6.72
N LYS A 535 -1.59 -3.89 -7.49
CA LYS A 535 -0.40 -3.24 -8.01
C LYS A 535 -0.81 -1.91 -8.61
N THR A 536 -0.43 -0.80 -8.00
CA THR A 536 -0.80 0.51 -8.52
C THR A 536 0.21 0.94 -9.57
N PRO A 537 -0.23 1.50 -10.70
CA PRO A 537 0.67 1.95 -11.73
C PRO A 537 1.62 3.01 -11.20
N THR A 538 2.80 3.02 -11.76
CA THR A 538 3.79 4.06 -11.54
C THR A 538 3.19 5.42 -11.85
N LEU A 539 3.53 6.40 -11.03
CA LEU A 539 3.40 7.78 -11.42
C LEU A 539 4.08 8.00 -12.78
N ALA A 540 3.36 8.51 -13.78
CA ALA A 540 3.95 8.85 -15.06
C ALA A 540 5.05 9.89 -14.88
N VAL A 541 6.28 9.52 -15.21
CA VAL A 541 7.50 10.35 -15.07
C VAL A 541 8.38 10.22 -16.31
N THR A 542 9.23 11.19 -16.58
CA THR A 542 10.21 11.08 -17.66
C THR A 542 11.51 10.47 -17.13
N LYS A 543 11.91 9.30 -17.65
CA LYS A 543 13.26 8.75 -17.48
C LYS A 543 14.18 9.33 -18.55
N LEU A 544 15.18 10.11 -18.16
CA LEU A 544 16.26 10.58 -19.00
C LEU A 544 17.48 9.70 -18.78
N SER A 545 17.96 9.02 -19.82
CA SER A 545 19.16 8.18 -19.80
C SER A 545 20.18 8.66 -20.83
N TRP A 546 21.47 8.44 -20.59
CA TRP A 546 22.54 8.88 -21.48
C TRP A 546 23.78 8.00 -21.41
N THR A 547 24.53 8.00 -22.54
CA THR A 547 25.83 7.32 -22.71
C THR A 547 26.93 8.27 -23.19
N GLY A 548 26.74 9.59 -23.01
CA GLY A 548 27.69 10.63 -23.40
C GLY A 548 27.43 11.94 -22.68
N LYS A 549 28.44 12.81 -22.66
CA LYS A 549 28.37 14.12 -22.01
C LYS A 549 27.75 15.22 -22.90
N ASP A 550 27.23 14.87 -24.05
CA ASP A 550 26.63 15.77 -25.05
C ASP A 550 25.08 15.72 -25.05
N GLY A 551 24.48 14.91 -24.16
CA GLY A 551 23.05 14.77 -24.06
C GLY A 551 22.37 16.03 -23.53
N VAL A 552 21.20 16.35 -24.10
CA VAL A 552 20.39 17.50 -23.71
C VAL A 552 18.91 17.11 -23.72
N LEU A 553 18.22 17.37 -22.65
CA LEU A 553 16.76 17.46 -22.61
C LEU A 553 16.37 18.95 -22.55
N ARG A 554 15.69 19.45 -23.59
CA ARG A 554 15.28 20.84 -23.70
C ARG A 554 13.76 20.99 -23.54
N VAL A 555 13.36 21.82 -22.58
CA VAL A 555 11.96 22.22 -22.35
C VAL A 555 11.82 23.68 -22.75
N PRO A 556 11.06 23.99 -23.84
CA PRO A 556 10.87 25.36 -24.26
C PRO A 556 9.93 26.11 -23.31
N VAL A 557 10.15 27.42 -23.17
CA VAL A 557 9.27 28.32 -22.43
C VAL A 557 8.36 29.05 -23.41
N ALA A 558 7.05 28.86 -23.27
CA ALA A 558 6.06 29.48 -24.16
C ALA A 558 6.13 31.01 -24.15
N ALA A 559 5.79 31.67 -25.26
CA ALA A 559 5.93 33.10 -25.42
C ALA A 559 5.35 33.94 -24.28
N GLY A 560 4.16 33.63 -23.81
CA GLY A 560 3.49 34.31 -22.68
C GLY A 560 4.03 33.98 -21.29
N GLN A 561 5.07 33.11 -21.21
CA GLN A 561 5.62 32.61 -19.93
C GLN A 561 7.10 33.00 -19.71
N ARG A 562 7.71 33.76 -20.60
CA ARG A 562 9.16 34.01 -20.66
C ARG A 562 9.68 34.94 -19.60
N ASP A 563 8.87 35.87 -19.11
CA ASP A 563 9.26 36.73 -17.98
C ASP A 563 9.13 35.95 -16.67
N VAL A 564 10.27 35.61 -16.08
CA VAL A 564 10.35 34.84 -14.86
C VAL A 564 10.88 35.63 -13.66
N ARG A 565 11.04 36.93 -13.78
CA ARG A 565 11.59 37.82 -12.73
C ARG A 565 10.80 37.81 -11.44
N GLN A 566 9.49 37.49 -11.50
CA GLN A 566 8.63 37.40 -10.32
C GLN A 566 8.83 36.12 -9.49
N TYR A 567 9.60 35.15 -9.99
CA TYR A 567 9.86 33.89 -9.31
C TYR A 567 11.24 33.90 -8.62
N ALA A 568 11.37 33.07 -7.58
CA ALA A 568 12.60 32.96 -6.82
C ALA A 568 13.49 31.79 -7.25
N ALA A 569 12.87 30.72 -7.79
CA ALA A 569 13.57 29.50 -8.14
C ALA A 569 12.95 28.81 -9.36
N LEU A 570 13.77 28.03 -10.06
CA LEU A 570 13.37 26.92 -10.91
C LEU A 570 13.36 25.64 -10.07
N THR A 571 12.27 24.88 -10.12
CA THR A 571 12.09 23.68 -9.33
C THR A 571 11.62 22.50 -10.20
N PHE A 572 12.07 21.32 -9.86
CA PHE A 572 11.56 20.05 -10.40
C PHE A 572 11.81 18.94 -9.39
N ARG A 573 11.14 17.81 -9.58
CA ARG A 573 11.42 16.60 -8.80
C ARG A 573 12.33 15.67 -9.59
N ALA A 574 13.29 15.04 -8.91
CA ALA A 574 14.21 14.07 -9.49
C ALA A 574 14.54 12.93 -8.55
N SER A 575 14.86 11.78 -9.14
CA SER A 575 15.45 10.63 -8.47
C SER A 575 16.52 10.02 -9.39
N PRO A 576 17.66 9.55 -8.89
CA PRO A 576 18.56 8.74 -9.69
C PRO A 576 17.91 7.41 -10.04
N ASP A 577 18.40 6.76 -11.09
CA ASP A 577 18.01 5.38 -11.39
C ASP A 577 18.38 4.45 -10.22
N ALA A 578 17.56 3.46 -9.98
CA ALA A 578 17.84 2.43 -8.98
C ALA A 578 19.04 1.56 -9.36
N VAL A 579 19.22 1.35 -10.66
CA VAL A 579 20.33 0.57 -11.22
C VAL A 579 21.48 1.51 -11.60
N GLY A 580 22.73 1.10 -11.38
CA GLY A 580 23.91 1.88 -11.74
C GLY A 580 24.55 2.60 -10.55
N ALA A 581 25.28 3.67 -10.82
CA ALA A 581 26.04 4.38 -9.80
C ALA A 581 25.12 5.00 -8.74
N PRO A 582 25.47 4.91 -7.43
CA PRO A 582 24.65 5.45 -6.35
C PRO A 582 24.50 6.97 -6.37
N ARG A 583 25.31 7.66 -7.16
CA ARG A 583 25.27 9.10 -7.36
C ARG A 583 25.40 9.41 -8.84
N THR A 584 24.55 10.30 -9.33
CA THR A 584 24.66 10.87 -10.68
C THR A 584 24.62 12.39 -10.61
N ASP A 585 24.91 13.08 -11.71
CA ASP A 585 24.85 14.54 -11.78
C ASP A 585 24.56 14.99 -13.21
N LEU A 586 23.94 16.15 -13.32
CA LEU A 586 23.65 16.85 -14.56
C LEU A 586 23.69 18.37 -14.33
N SER A 587 23.85 19.17 -15.41
CA SER A 587 23.74 20.62 -15.32
C SER A 587 22.35 21.09 -15.72
N ILE A 588 21.84 22.06 -14.94
CA ILE A 588 20.61 22.78 -15.24
C ILE A 588 21.00 24.06 -15.92
N ARG A 589 20.65 24.21 -17.21
CA ARG A 589 21.01 25.38 -18.04
C ARG A 589 19.74 26.12 -18.41
N VAL A 590 19.75 27.45 -18.19
CA VAL A 590 18.65 28.33 -18.58
C VAL A 590 19.16 29.23 -19.71
N VAL A 591 18.38 29.37 -20.80
CA VAL A 591 18.74 30.08 -22.01
C VAL A 591 17.76 31.25 -22.20
N ASP A 592 18.32 32.45 -22.43
CA ASP A 592 17.51 33.66 -22.69
C ASP A 592 17.26 33.93 -24.18
N GLY A 593 16.52 34.98 -24.49
CA GLY A 593 16.19 35.42 -25.87
C GLY A 593 17.36 35.87 -26.71
N HIS A 594 18.47 36.23 -26.10
CA HIS A 594 19.70 36.63 -26.80
C HIS A 594 20.67 35.43 -27.02
N GLY A 595 20.25 34.19 -26.65
CA GLY A 595 21.07 33.00 -26.73
C GLY A 595 22.11 32.87 -25.60
N ARG A 596 22.16 33.80 -24.65
CA ARG A 596 23.01 33.69 -23.45
C ARG A 596 22.46 32.62 -22.53
N ALA A 597 23.32 31.98 -21.79
CA ALA A 597 22.90 30.91 -20.90
C ALA A 597 23.73 30.88 -19.62
N ALA A 598 23.07 30.50 -18.52
CA ALA A 598 23.72 30.16 -17.26
C ALA A 598 23.44 28.72 -16.90
N ALA A 599 24.44 28.01 -16.36
CA ALA A 599 24.32 26.61 -15.99
C ALA A 599 24.78 26.39 -14.55
N VAL A 600 24.05 25.54 -13.82
CA VAL A 600 24.37 25.17 -12.43
C VAL A 600 24.32 23.66 -12.31
N PRO A 601 25.35 22.99 -11.73
CA PRO A 601 25.30 21.57 -11.45
C PRO A 601 24.25 21.22 -10.43
N ALA A 602 23.43 20.19 -10.68
CA ALA A 602 22.38 19.78 -9.76
C ALA A 602 22.92 19.33 -8.39
N SER A 603 24.11 18.71 -8.37
CA SER A 603 24.81 18.29 -7.15
C SER A 603 25.15 19.45 -6.19
N THR A 604 25.20 20.69 -6.66
CA THR A 604 25.43 21.87 -5.80
C THR A 604 24.16 22.38 -5.11
N LEU A 605 22.99 21.91 -5.56
CA LEU A 605 21.67 22.35 -5.09
C LEU A 605 21.08 21.43 -4.02
N GLY A 606 21.62 20.23 -3.84
CA GLY A 606 21.17 19.26 -2.87
C GLY A 606 21.53 17.82 -3.23
N ASP A 607 20.89 16.89 -2.59
CA ASP A 607 21.14 15.45 -2.71
C ASP A 607 20.08 14.68 -3.52
N ALA A 608 19.24 15.36 -4.27
CA ALA A 608 18.14 14.72 -5.02
C ALA A 608 18.62 13.66 -6.03
N LEU A 609 19.85 13.78 -6.53
CA LEU A 609 20.50 12.83 -7.45
C LEU A 609 21.47 11.87 -6.75
N VAL A 610 21.36 11.72 -5.44
CA VAL A 610 22.08 10.69 -4.65
C VAL A 610 21.04 9.65 -4.24
N ARG A 611 21.32 8.37 -4.42
CA ARG A 611 20.44 7.29 -3.97
C ARG A 611 20.26 7.37 -2.45
N LEU A 612 19.05 7.14 -1.96
CA LEU A 612 18.80 7.02 -0.54
C LEU A 612 19.50 5.78 0.04
N PRO A 613 19.80 5.75 1.34
CA PRO A 613 20.59 4.67 1.92
C PRO A 613 19.81 3.36 1.98
N GLY A 614 20.49 2.24 1.78
CA GLY A 614 19.95 0.91 1.97
C GLY A 614 20.72 -0.17 1.20
N PRO A 615 20.79 -1.40 1.75
CA PRO A 615 21.57 -2.49 1.18
C PRO A 615 20.85 -3.31 0.09
N GLY A 616 19.54 -3.10 -0.17
CA GLY A 616 18.94 -3.81 -1.28
C GLY A 616 17.48 -4.23 -1.19
N GLU A 617 16.91 -4.97 -0.31
CA GLU A 617 15.59 -5.59 -0.51
C GLU A 617 14.40 -4.63 -0.29
N VAL A 618 14.28 -4.04 0.89
CA VAL A 618 13.25 -3.04 1.22
C VAL A 618 13.79 -1.62 1.06
N LEU A 619 15.09 -1.47 1.12
CA LEU A 619 15.85 -0.24 0.99
C LEU A 619 16.83 -0.35 -0.18
N PRO A 620 17.13 0.73 -0.89
CA PRO A 620 16.61 2.08 -0.67
C PRO A 620 15.18 2.25 -1.21
N LYS A 621 14.37 3.05 -0.52
CA LYS A 621 13.07 3.50 -1.05
C LYS A 621 13.32 4.59 -2.08
N HIS A 622 12.79 4.44 -3.30
CA HIS A 622 13.01 5.38 -4.40
C HIS A 622 11.98 6.51 -4.36
N LEU A 623 12.43 7.70 -4.01
CA LEU A 623 11.59 8.89 -3.89
C LEU A 623 12.05 10.00 -4.82
N LEU A 624 11.10 10.62 -5.53
CA LEU A 624 11.35 11.87 -6.24
C LEU A 624 11.55 12.98 -5.20
N ARG A 625 12.69 13.66 -5.27
CA ARG A 625 13.07 14.75 -4.36
C ARG A 625 13.20 16.09 -5.11
N THR A 626 12.95 17.18 -4.43
CA THR A 626 13.01 18.52 -5.02
C THR A 626 14.45 18.90 -5.36
N VAL A 627 14.68 19.27 -6.61
CA VAL A 627 15.81 20.09 -7.04
C VAL A 627 15.31 21.54 -7.12
N ARG A 628 15.98 22.45 -6.39
CA ARG A 628 15.63 23.86 -6.34
C ARG A 628 16.82 24.73 -6.74
N LEU A 629 16.73 25.35 -7.91
CA LEU A 629 17.74 26.29 -8.42
C LEU A 629 17.27 27.71 -8.15
N PRO A 630 17.88 28.44 -7.18
CA PRO A 630 17.58 29.86 -6.99
C PRO A 630 17.94 30.68 -8.23
N LEU A 631 17.00 31.45 -8.75
CA LEU A 631 17.23 32.26 -9.96
C LEU A 631 18.37 33.29 -9.79
N ALA A 632 18.64 33.70 -8.55
CA ALA A 632 19.77 34.55 -8.21
C ALA A 632 21.15 33.94 -8.56
N GLN A 633 21.25 32.63 -8.75
CA GLN A 633 22.46 31.96 -9.19
C GLN A 633 22.68 32.05 -10.73
N LEU A 634 21.65 32.36 -11.49
CA LEU A 634 21.72 32.49 -12.94
C LEU A 634 22.25 33.87 -13.32
N LYS A 635 23.55 34.01 -13.37
CA LYS A 635 24.22 35.26 -13.70
C LYS A 635 24.36 35.45 -15.22
N GLY A 636 24.27 36.69 -15.70
CA GLY A 636 24.58 37.06 -17.09
C GLY A 636 23.48 36.72 -18.10
N ILE A 637 22.27 36.32 -17.67
CA ILE A 637 21.14 36.07 -18.56
C ILE A 637 19.99 37.03 -18.28
N ASP A 638 19.13 37.22 -19.27
CA ASP A 638 17.93 38.03 -19.16
C ASP A 638 16.74 37.20 -18.67
N LEU A 639 16.36 37.37 -17.40
CA LEU A 639 15.22 36.69 -16.79
C LEU A 639 13.86 37.25 -17.27
N SER A 640 13.84 38.35 -18.04
CA SER A 640 12.59 38.84 -18.65
C SER A 640 12.21 38.12 -19.95
N ASP A 641 13.17 37.40 -20.59
CA ASP A 641 12.93 36.64 -21.80
C ASP A 641 13.61 35.28 -21.80
N VAL A 642 13.27 34.40 -20.86
CA VAL A 642 13.76 33.02 -20.80
C VAL A 642 13.08 32.19 -21.89
N ARG A 643 13.89 31.53 -22.74
CA ARG A 643 13.43 30.75 -23.89
C ARG A 643 13.37 29.27 -23.65
N ALA A 644 14.28 28.73 -22.83
CA ALA A 644 14.31 27.31 -22.56
C ALA A 644 14.99 26.98 -21.22
N VAL A 645 14.62 25.85 -20.68
CA VAL A 645 15.35 25.13 -19.64
C VAL A 645 15.93 23.86 -20.26
N GLU A 646 17.22 23.61 -20.05
CA GLU A 646 17.92 22.43 -20.54
C GLU A 646 18.50 21.65 -19.36
N LEU A 647 18.29 20.34 -19.36
CA LEU A 647 19.00 19.42 -18.50
C LEU A 647 20.10 18.77 -19.34
N ARG A 648 21.36 18.98 -18.95
CA ARG A 648 22.53 18.58 -19.74
C ARG A 648 23.30 17.48 -19.03
N THR A 649 23.69 16.45 -19.78
CA THR A 649 24.41 15.28 -19.25
C THR A 649 25.95 15.49 -19.21
N ASP A 650 26.41 16.73 -19.14
CA ASP A 650 27.81 17.12 -19.23
C ASP A 650 28.68 16.77 -18.00
N ARG A 651 28.06 16.31 -16.92
CA ARG A 651 28.76 16.05 -15.64
C ARG A 651 29.36 14.66 -15.56
N VAL A 652 28.61 13.64 -15.94
CA VAL A 652 29.04 12.23 -15.92
C VAL A 652 28.84 11.59 -17.29
N ALA A 653 29.69 10.60 -17.63
CA ALA A 653 29.71 10.00 -18.98
C ALA A 653 28.45 9.17 -19.28
N SER A 654 27.87 8.56 -18.27
CA SER A 654 26.63 7.78 -18.39
C SER A 654 25.81 7.89 -17.13
N GLY A 655 24.49 7.70 -17.25
CA GLY A 655 23.57 7.73 -16.12
C GLY A 655 22.11 7.73 -16.57
N ALA A 656 21.23 7.65 -15.58
CA ALA A 656 19.81 7.85 -15.79
C ALA A 656 19.17 8.52 -14.56
N VAL A 657 18.15 9.33 -14.82
CA VAL A 657 17.37 10.02 -13.79
C VAL A 657 15.89 10.02 -14.15
N PHE A 658 15.05 9.93 -13.14
CA PHE A 658 13.62 10.18 -13.27
C PHE A 658 13.31 11.64 -12.95
N LEU A 659 12.42 12.26 -13.72
CA LEU A 659 12.12 13.69 -13.70
C LEU A 659 10.61 13.93 -13.68
N SER A 660 10.17 14.90 -12.88
CA SER A 660 8.77 15.34 -12.82
C SER A 660 8.65 16.82 -12.44
N ASP A 661 7.55 17.46 -12.78
CA ASP A 661 7.06 18.74 -12.22
C ASP A 661 8.01 19.95 -12.41
N LEU A 662 8.47 20.19 -13.62
CA LEU A 662 9.34 21.34 -13.92
C LEU A 662 8.53 22.65 -13.89
N SER A 663 8.92 23.59 -13.02
CA SER A 663 8.23 24.87 -12.85
C SER A 663 9.15 25.98 -12.35
N PHE A 664 8.79 27.24 -12.63
CA PHE A 664 9.28 28.39 -11.87
C PHE A 664 8.37 28.63 -10.67
N SER A 665 8.95 28.96 -9.52
CA SER A 665 8.19 29.16 -8.28
C SER A 665 8.77 30.26 -7.41
N ARG A 666 7.91 30.81 -6.54
CA ARG A 666 8.29 31.67 -5.43
C ARG A 666 7.66 31.17 -4.14
N PRO A 667 8.19 31.54 -2.96
CA PRO A 667 7.57 31.21 -1.70
C PRO A 667 6.14 31.75 -1.62
N GLY A 668 5.19 30.92 -1.20
CA GLY A 668 3.81 31.31 -1.04
C GLY A 668 3.08 30.36 -0.08
N VAL A 669 2.35 30.95 0.87
CA VAL A 669 1.52 30.17 1.82
C VAL A 669 0.28 29.61 1.13
N GLY A 670 -0.12 30.22 0.01
CA GLY A 670 -1.34 29.88 -0.70
C GLY A 670 -2.62 30.26 0.05
N THR A 671 -3.70 29.69 -0.44
CA THR A 671 -5.02 29.79 0.19
C THR A 671 -5.61 28.41 0.30
N SER A 672 -5.83 27.92 1.50
CA SER A 672 -6.56 26.69 1.71
C SER A 672 -8.07 26.97 1.82
N ALA A 673 -8.85 26.10 1.21
CA ALA A 673 -10.31 26.10 1.23
C ALA A 673 -10.79 24.69 1.62
N PRO A 674 -12.06 24.49 1.97
CA PRO A 674 -12.62 23.14 2.01
C PRO A 674 -12.45 22.45 0.65
N ALA A 675 -12.40 21.11 0.68
CA ALA A 675 -12.18 20.31 -0.52
C ALA A 675 -13.13 20.67 -1.66
N VAL A 676 -12.60 20.76 -2.87
CA VAL A 676 -13.37 21.14 -4.06
C VAL A 676 -14.13 19.93 -4.57
N LEU A 677 -15.45 20.10 -4.78
CA LEU A 677 -16.28 19.07 -5.40
C LEU A 677 -16.03 19.00 -6.90
N LEU A 678 -15.41 17.96 -7.35
CA LEU A 678 -15.21 17.62 -8.76
C LEU A 678 -16.04 16.39 -9.15
N PRO A 679 -16.23 16.14 -10.46
CA PRO A 679 -16.77 14.86 -10.89
C PRO A 679 -15.89 13.70 -10.38
N LYS A 680 -16.53 12.64 -9.90
CA LYS A 680 -15.86 11.44 -9.42
C LYS A 680 -15.65 10.46 -10.57
N LEU A 681 -14.47 9.88 -10.64
CA LEU A 681 -14.04 8.90 -11.64
C LEU A 681 -14.15 7.50 -11.06
N SER A 682 -14.84 6.61 -11.77
CA SER A 682 -15.00 5.22 -11.39
C SER A 682 -14.75 4.30 -12.58
N ALA A 683 -14.11 3.14 -12.35
CA ALA A 683 -13.91 2.10 -13.34
C ALA A 683 -14.94 0.97 -13.14
N SER A 684 -15.47 0.42 -14.24
CA SER A 684 -16.39 -0.71 -14.19
C SER A 684 -15.64 -2.02 -14.02
N ASN A 685 -16.30 -3.02 -13.46
CA ASN A 685 -15.83 -4.41 -13.46
C ASN A 685 -16.17 -5.11 -14.77
N VAL A 686 -15.44 -6.17 -15.12
CA VAL A 686 -15.67 -7.00 -16.31
C VAL A 686 -15.38 -8.47 -16.01
N LYS A 687 -16.16 -9.35 -16.64
CA LYS A 687 -15.96 -10.79 -16.61
C LYS A 687 -16.05 -11.30 -18.04
N VAL A 688 -15.12 -12.15 -18.46
CA VAL A 688 -15.03 -12.66 -19.83
C VAL A 688 -14.58 -14.10 -19.82
N VAL A 689 -15.14 -14.90 -20.71
CA VAL A 689 -14.63 -16.24 -21.02
C VAL A 689 -13.51 -16.08 -22.03
N GLU A 690 -12.37 -16.74 -21.81
CA GLU A 690 -11.17 -16.62 -22.62
C GLU A 690 -11.43 -17.01 -24.10
N GLY A 691 -12.00 -18.18 -24.33
CA GLY A 691 -12.21 -18.78 -25.65
C GLY A 691 -10.97 -19.49 -26.15
N ASN A 692 -11.09 -20.22 -27.28
CA ASN A 692 -10.05 -21.13 -27.72
C ASN A 692 -9.10 -20.58 -28.79
N THR A 693 -9.39 -19.45 -29.43
CA THR A 693 -8.53 -18.92 -30.51
C THR A 693 -8.62 -17.40 -30.66
N GLY A 694 -7.51 -16.81 -31.08
CA GLY A 694 -7.41 -15.39 -31.44
C GLY A 694 -7.33 -14.46 -30.22
N THR A 695 -7.58 -13.17 -30.47
CA THR A 695 -7.58 -12.14 -29.44
C THR A 695 -8.89 -11.38 -29.49
N ARG A 696 -9.56 -11.25 -28.35
CA ARG A 696 -10.76 -10.42 -28.21
C ARG A 696 -10.48 -9.20 -27.34
N ASN A 697 -11.16 -8.11 -27.63
CA ASN A 697 -11.07 -6.88 -26.85
C ASN A 697 -12.22 -6.81 -25.84
N VAL A 698 -11.88 -6.80 -24.56
CA VAL A 698 -12.83 -6.61 -23.47
C VAL A 698 -12.89 -5.13 -23.09
N ALA A 699 -14.07 -4.62 -22.80
CA ALA A 699 -14.30 -3.20 -22.57
C ALA A 699 -14.55 -2.90 -21.11
N PHE A 700 -13.65 -2.14 -20.50
CA PHE A 700 -13.93 -1.39 -19.29
C PHE A 700 -14.55 -0.03 -19.64
N PHE A 701 -15.38 0.46 -18.75
CA PHE A 701 -15.93 1.81 -18.86
C PHE A 701 -15.44 2.63 -17.68
N VAL A 702 -14.81 3.75 -18.00
CA VAL A 702 -14.48 4.77 -17.01
C VAL A 702 -15.56 5.84 -17.08
N THR A 703 -16.15 6.16 -15.93
CA THR A 703 -17.31 7.05 -15.84
C THR A 703 -17.03 8.23 -14.91
N LEU A 704 -17.69 9.36 -15.22
CA LEU A 704 -17.79 10.51 -14.34
C LEU A 704 -19.16 10.52 -13.65
N SER A 705 -19.19 10.81 -12.37
CA SER A 705 -20.43 10.92 -11.58
C SER A 705 -21.38 12.01 -12.10
N ARG A 706 -20.86 13.00 -12.83
CA ARG A 706 -21.62 14.09 -13.47
C ARG A 706 -20.81 14.70 -14.62
N PRO A 707 -21.47 15.39 -15.56
CA PRO A 707 -20.78 16.15 -16.62
C PRO A 707 -19.87 17.25 -16.03
N SER A 708 -18.73 17.48 -16.69
CA SER A 708 -17.85 18.62 -16.43
C SER A 708 -17.92 19.63 -17.58
N ILE A 709 -17.79 20.91 -17.24
CA ILE A 709 -17.64 21.99 -18.24
C ILE A 709 -16.18 22.12 -18.72
N ARG A 710 -15.24 21.46 -18.06
CA ARG A 710 -13.82 21.40 -18.42
C ARG A 710 -13.46 19.99 -18.84
N PRO A 711 -12.43 19.80 -19.68
CA PRO A 711 -11.90 18.47 -19.93
C PRO A 711 -11.43 17.81 -18.62
N VAL A 712 -11.84 16.56 -18.39
CA VAL A 712 -11.36 15.74 -17.28
C VAL A 712 -10.43 14.69 -17.86
N SER A 713 -9.30 14.42 -17.21
CA SER A 713 -8.43 13.33 -17.64
C SER A 713 -7.96 12.46 -16.47
N VAL A 714 -7.63 11.22 -16.79
CA VAL A 714 -7.12 10.22 -15.85
C VAL A 714 -6.23 9.24 -16.61
N TYR A 715 -5.20 8.70 -15.96
CA TYR A 715 -4.50 7.54 -16.48
C TYR A 715 -5.27 6.29 -16.11
N ALA A 716 -5.35 5.36 -17.07
CA ALA A 716 -5.95 4.05 -16.90
C ALA A 716 -4.97 2.98 -17.39
N GLU A 717 -4.70 2.00 -16.55
CA GLU A 717 -3.66 1.01 -16.80
C GLU A 717 -4.07 -0.37 -16.26
N THR A 718 -3.80 -1.42 -17.06
CA THR A 718 -3.97 -2.80 -16.61
C THR A 718 -2.88 -3.18 -15.63
N ASN A 719 -3.24 -3.93 -14.59
CA ASN A 719 -2.38 -4.28 -13.50
C ASN A 719 -2.77 -5.63 -12.85
N GLY A 720 -1.83 -6.26 -12.16
CA GLY A 720 -1.98 -7.58 -11.59
C GLY A 720 -1.05 -8.59 -12.27
N ASP A 721 -1.23 -9.85 -12.00
CA ASP A 721 -0.64 -10.92 -12.81
C ASP A 721 -1.43 -10.99 -14.12
N LEU A 722 -0.85 -10.50 -15.20
CA LEU A 722 -1.52 -10.46 -16.50
C LEU A 722 -1.39 -11.81 -17.25
N GLY A 723 -0.51 -12.70 -16.79
CA GLY A 723 -0.21 -13.94 -17.45
C GLY A 723 0.14 -13.73 -18.94
N THR A 724 -0.18 -14.71 -19.78
CA THR A 724 -0.08 -14.61 -21.25
C THR A 724 -1.38 -14.16 -21.89
N SER A 725 -2.49 -14.22 -21.15
CA SER A 725 -3.85 -14.02 -21.67
C SER A 725 -4.32 -12.57 -21.62
N VAL A 726 -3.83 -11.75 -20.71
CA VAL A 726 -4.24 -10.34 -20.57
C VAL A 726 -3.21 -9.40 -21.14
N GLY A 727 -3.58 -8.63 -22.16
CA GLY A 727 -2.71 -7.63 -22.76
C GLY A 727 -2.54 -6.39 -21.88
N GLN A 728 -1.31 -5.91 -21.80
CA GLN A 728 -1.01 -4.69 -21.10
C GLN A 728 -1.57 -3.47 -21.83
N VAL A 729 -2.29 -2.62 -21.12
CA VAL A 729 -2.82 -1.35 -21.61
C VAL A 729 -2.46 -0.24 -20.64
N ALA A 730 -1.90 0.84 -21.17
CA ALA A 730 -1.65 2.07 -20.41
C ALA A 730 -2.08 3.26 -21.28
N LYS A 731 -3.07 4.02 -20.82
CA LYS A 731 -3.63 5.10 -21.64
C LYS A 731 -4.11 6.26 -20.77
N LYS A 732 -3.82 7.49 -21.23
CA LYS A 732 -4.49 8.68 -20.72
C LYS A 732 -5.86 8.79 -21.38
N LEU A 733 -6.90 8.77 -20.58
CA LEU A 733 -8.28 9.05 -21.00
C LEU A 733 -8.56 10.54 -20.83
N VAL A 734 -9.23 11.13 -21.80
CA VAL A 734 -9.66 12.55 -21.77
C VAL A 734 -11.14 12.62 -22.08
N PHE A 735 -11.91 13.03 -21.08
CA PHE A 735 -13.33 13.35 -21.24
C PHE A 735 -13.48 14.76 -21.76
N LYS A 736 -14.14 14.94 -22.88
CA LYS A 736 -14.49 16.26 -23.40
C LYS A 736 -15.56 16.91 -22.50
N PRO A 737 -15.71 18.24 -22.50
CA PRO A 737 -16.82 18.89 -21.80
C PRO A 737 -18.16 18.22 -22.14
N GLY A 738 -18.94 17.95 -21.11
CA GLY A 738 -20.22 17.23 -21.20
C GLY A 738 -20.14 15.70 -21.31
N GLN A 739 -18.99 15.13 -21.61
CA GLN A 739 -18.80 13.68 -21.71
C GLN A 739 -18.66 13.06 -20.30
N THR A 740 -19.39 11.96 -20.05
CA THR A 740 -19.39 11.25 -18.75
C THR A 740 -18.91 9.82 -18.83
N ARG A 741 -18.58 9.32 -20.03
CA ARG A 741 -18.17 7.91 -20.21
C ARG A 741 -17.09 7.79 -21.27
N GLN A 742 -16.08 7.02 -20.94
CA GLN A 742 -15.00 6.60 -21.84
C GLN A 742 -14.91 5.08 -21.86
N LYS A 743 -14.53 4.54 -23.01
CA LYS A 743 -14.26 3.10 -23.17
C LYS A 743 -12.77 2.90 -23.29
N ILE A 744 -12.25 1.95 -22.52
CA ILE A 744 -10.90 1.40 -22.70
C ILE A 744 -11.03 -0.10 -22.98
N THR A 745 -10.27 -0.60 -23.93
CA THR A 745 -10.29 -2.01 -24.29
C THR A 745 -9.00 -2.66 -23.89
N VAL A 746 -9.11 -3.83 -23.29
CA VAL A 746 -7.99 -4.69 -22.89
C VAL A 746 -8.06 -5.94 -23.80
N PRO A 747 -6.99 -6.26 -24.53
CA PRO A 747 -6.95 -7.47 -25.35
C PRO A 747 -6.81 -8.70 -24.44
N ILE A 748 -7.65 -9.70 -24.67
CA ILE A 748 -7.58 -11.01 -24.03
C ILE A 748 -7.22 -12.01 -25.12
N THR A 749 -6.10 -12.69 -24.95
CA THR A 749 -5.60 -13.70 -25.87
C THR A 749 -6.15 -15.05 -25.46
N ALA A 750 -6.89 -15.66 -26.36
CA ALA A 750 -7.47 -16.98 -26.18
C ALA A 750 -6.43 -18.07 -26.48
N ASN A 751 -6.57 -19.20 -25.80
CA ASN A 751 -5.73 -20.36 -26.06
C ASN A 751 -6.54 -21.67 -25.94
N THR A 752 -5.90 -22.81 -25.85
CA THR A 752 -6.55 -24.14 -25.71
C THR A 752 -5.88 -24.94 -24.62
N ARG A 753 -5.31 -24.23 -23.64
CA ARG A 753 -4.65 -24.83 -22.50
C ARG A 753 -5.41 -24.51 -21.24
N ASP A 754 -5.82 -25.55 -20.57
CA ASP A 754 -6.37 -25.46 -19.23
C ASP A 754 -5.48 -24.61 -18.31
N SER A 755 -6.06 -23.59 -17.73
CA SER A 755 -5.40 -22.64 -16.83
C SER A 755 -6.32 -22.28 -15.64
N ALA A 756 -5.81 -21.55 -14.67
CA ALA A 756 -6.67 -20.99 -13.65
C ALA A 756 -7.37 -19.72 -14.15
N ASP A 757 -8.58 -19.46 -13.66
CA ASP A 757 -9.23 -18.15 -13.85
C ASP A 757 -8.27 -17.02 -13.45
N LEU A 758 -8.06 -16.05 -14.34
CA LEU A 758 -7.09 -14.97 -14.14
C LEU A 758 -7.79 -13.68 -13.72
N ALA A 759 -7.45 -13.20 -12.50
CA ALA A 759 -7.91 -11.92 -12.00
C ALA A 759 -6.89 -10.82 -12.30
N PHE A 760 -7.37 -9.69 -12.84
CA PHE A 760 -6.57 -8.50 -13.09
C PHE A 760 -7.37 -7.23 -12.80
N SER A 761 -6.74 -6.06 -12.85
CA SER A 761 -7.43 -4.79 -12.62
C SER A 761 -7.11 -3.76 -13.67
N LEU A 762 -8.08 -2.87 -13.93
CA LEU A 762 -7.86 -1.59 -14.57
C LEU A 762 -7.77 -0.53 -13.47
N VAL A 763 -6.60 0.07 -13.28
CA VAL A 763 -6.33 1.05 -12.22
C VAL A 763 -6.36 2.47 -12.78
N LEU A 764 -7.06 3.36 -12.09
CA LEU A 764 -7.11 4.78 -12.40
C LEU A 764 -6.15 5.57 -11.50
N SER A 765 -5.43 6.54 -12.07
CA SER A 765 -4.46 7.37 -11.34
C SER A 765 -4.32 8.77 -11.92
N VAL A 766 -3.72 9.68 -11.17
CA VAL A 766 -3.34 11.05 -11.58
C VAL A 766 -4.50 11.79 -12.28
N PRO A 767 -5.64 11.96 -11.60
CA PRO A 767 -6.79 12.65 -12.18
C PRO A 767 -6.49 14.13 -12.39
N ARG A 768 -7.11 14.73 -13.42
CA ARG A 768 -7.14 16.19 -13.64
C ARG A 768 -8.59 16.63 -13.85
N GLU A 769 -9.03 17.65 -13.13
CA GLU A 769 -10.40 18.15 -13.07
C GLU A 769 -11.41 17.07 -12.63
N GLY A 770 -10.94 16.10 -11.82
CA GLY A 770 -11.73 15.01 -11.28
C GLY A 770 -11.15 14.44 -9.99
N LEU A 771 -11.94 13.67 -9.27
CA LEU A 771 -11.55 12.92 -8.07
C LEU A 771 -11.58 11.43 -8.38
N LEU A 772 -10.68 10.66 -7.80
CA LEU A 772 -10.81 9.21 -7.79
C LEU A 772 -11.88 8.80 -6.75
N ASP A 773 -12.76 7.88 -7.13
CA ASP A 773 -13.78 7.30 -6.26
C ASP A 773 -13.62 5.78 -6.26
N GLU A 774 -14.03 5.08 -7.33
CA GLU A 774 -13.75 3.68 -7.57
C GLU A 774 -12.57 3.58 -8.53
N SER A 775 -11.36 3.65 -7.98
CA SER A 775 -10.13 3.72 -8.81
C SER A 775 -9.73 2.38 -9.42
N PHE A 776 -10.36 1.26 -9.00
CA PHE A 776 -10.10 -0.08 -9.51
C PHE A 776 -11.30 -0.65 -10.24
N GLY A 777 -11.10 -1.09 -11.48
CA GLY A 777 -12.05 -1.93 -12.22
C GLY A 777 -11.53 -3.36 -12.27
N HIS A 778 -12.24 -4.30 -11.63
CA HIS A 778 -11.81 -5.70 -11.55
C HIS A 778 -12.18 -6.44 -12.83
N GLY A 779 -11.20 -7.14 -13.40
CA GLY A 779 -11.35 -8.04 -14.54
C GLY A 779 -11.18 -9.49 -14.10
N LEU A 780 -12.03 -10.38 -14.59
CA LEU A 780 -11.90 -11.82 -14.42
C LEU A 780 -11.96 -12.48 -15.80
N VAL A 781 -10.88 -13.11 -16.22
CA VAL A 781 -10.81 -14.01 -17.36
C VAL A 781 -11.13 -15.41 -16.85
N ILE A 782 -12.16 -16.03 -17.42
CA ILE A 782 -12.53 -17.40 -17.11
C ILE A 782 -11.90 -18.28 -18.14
N ASP A 783 -11.16 -19.26 -17.69
CA ASP A 783 -10.70 -20.36 -18.49
C ASP A 783 -11.88 -21.26 -18.89
N ASP A 784 -11.97 -21.63 -20.17
CA ASP A 784 -13.00 -22.53 -20.69
C ASP A 784 -12.41 -23.78 -21.35
N ASP A 785 -11.13 -24.02 -21.14
CA ASP A 785 -10.43 -25.17 -21.68
C ASP A 785 -10.60 -26.40 -20.77
N PRO A 786 -10.70 -27.59 -21.37
CA PRO A 786 -10.93 -28.80 -20.59
C PRO A 786 -9.70 -29.22 -19.80
N THR A 787 -9.88 -29.48 -18.53
CA THR A 787 -8.84 -30.06 -17.67
C THR A 787 -8.31 -31.37 -18.26
N PRO A 788 -6.99 -31.53 -18.49
CA PRO A 788 -6.44 -32.70 -19.16
C PRO A 788 -6.56 -33.95 -18.30
N ALA A 789 -6.83 -35.09 -18.96
CA ALA A 789 -6.88 -36.36 -18.26
C ALA A 789 -5.48 -36.86 -17.94
N LEU A 790 -5.30 -37.37 -16.70
CA LEU A 790 -4.05 -37.98 -16.20
C LEU A 790 -4.06 -39.51 -16.39
N LYS A 791 -2.94 -40.04 -16.80
CA LYS A 791 -2.66 -41.47 -16.82
C LYS A 791 -1.42 -41.79 -15.99
N ILE A 792 -1.47 -42.90 -15.26
CA ILE A 792 -0.39 -43.41 -14.47
C ILE A 792 0.02 -44.78 -15.03
N GLY A 793 1.30 -44.93 -15.27
CA GLY A 793 1.85 -46.21 -15.74
C GLY A 793 2.38 -47.10 -14.60
N THR A 794 2.47 -48.39 -14.83
CA THR A 794 3.21 -49.33 -13.95
C THR A 794 4.70 -49.10 -14.09
N ALA A 795 5.46 -49.48 -13.06
CA ALA A 795 6.91 -49.32 -13.04
C ALA A 795 7.61 -50.64 -12.62
N THR A 796 8.78 -50.88 -13.19
CA THR A 796 9.65 -52.00 -12.84
C THR A 796 11.10 -51.49 -12.77
N ALA A 797 11.79 -51.83 -11.68
CA ALA A 797 13.20 -51.53 -11.51
C ALA A 797 13.93 -52.68 -10.85
N LYS A 798 15.28 -52.73 -11.01
CA LYS A 798 16.12 -53.62 -10.24
C LYS A 798 16.30 -53.04 -8.83
N GLU A 799 16.47 -53.93 -7.86
CA GLU A 799 16.66 -53.51 -6.45
C GLU A 799 17.84 -52.58 -6.27
N GLY A 800 18.96 -52.81 -6.95
CA GLY A 800 20.11 -51.92 -6.96
C GLY A 800 19.92 -50.56 -7.68
N ALA A 801 18.73 -50.29 -8.22
CA ALA A 801 18.41 -48.92 -8.70
C ALA A 801 18.06 -48.02 -7.51
N GLU A 802 18.50 -46.80 -7.54
CA GLU A 802 18.23 -45.87 -6.45
C GLU A 802 16.72 -45.58 -6.27
N VAL A 803 16.00 -45.49 -7.38
CA VAL A 803 14.55 -45.20 -7.40
C VAL A 803 13.82 -46.02 -8.44
N LEU A 804 12.57 -46.34 -8.14
CA LEU A 804 11.57 -46.81 -9.08
C LEU A 804 10.65 -45.69 -9.47
N GLU A 805 10.49 -45.43 -10.77
CA GLU A 805 9.74 -44.30 -11.30
C GLU A 805 8.42 -44.75 -11.99
N PHE A 806 7.28 -44.39 -11.43
CA PHE A 806 6.01 -44.53 -12.10
C PHE A 806 5.81 -43.37 -13.07
N PRO A 807 5.70 -43.61 -14.39
CA PRO A 807 5.46 -42.56 -15.34
C PRO A 807 4.03 -42.03 -15.22
N ILE A 808 3.90 -40.71 -15.16
CA ILE A 808 2.63 -40.00 -15.22
C ILE A 808 2.57 -39.15 -16.48
N THR A 809 1.41 -39.13 -17.15
CA THR A 809 1.23 -38.42 -18.42
C THR A 809 -0.14 -37.73 -18.49
N LEU A 810 -0.17 -36.54 -19.05
CA LEU A 810 -1.39 -35.80 -19.37
C LEU A 810 -1.77 -35.98 -20.83
N THR A 811 -3.05 -35.91 -21.11
CA THR A 811 -3.59 -35.95 -22.48
C THR A 811 -3.29 -34.69 -23.27
N ALA A 812 -3.10 -33.55 -22.58
CA ALA A 812 -2.71 -32.26 -23.15
C ALA A 812 -1.85 -31.51 -22.11
N ALA A 813 -1.06 -30.54 -22.55
CA ALA A 813 -0.37 -29.65 -21.62
C ALA A 813 -1.37 -28.70 -20.97
N SER A 814 -1.20 -28.45 -19.66
CA SER A 814 -1.91 -27.43 -18.89
C SER A 814 -0.93 -26.34 -18.47
N ASP A 815 -1.40 -25.11 -18.34
CA ASP A 815 -0.65 -24.03 -17.71
C ASP A 815 -0.79 -24.05 -16.18
N GLN A 816 -1.61 -24.98 -15.67
CA GLN A 816 -1.67 -25.28 -14.25
C GLN A 816 -0.59 -26.31 -13.87
N TYR A 817 -0.21 -26.25 -12.63
CA TYR A 817 0.62 -27.25 -12.00
C TYR A 817 -0.23 -28.48 -11.66
N VAL A 818 0.16 -29.65 -12.09
CA VAL A 818 -0.53 -30.91 -11.74
C VAL A 818 0.19 -31.57 -10.57
N SER A 819 -0.54 -31.79 -9.49
CA SER A 819 -0.02 -32.52 -8.33
C SER A 819 -0.82 -33.79 -8.05
N ILE A 820 -0.14 -34.80 -7.62
CA ILE A 820 -0.67 -36.12 -7.32
C ILE A 820 -0.22 -36.49 -5.93
N GLN A 821 -1.15 -36.97 -5.13
CA GLN A 821 -0.87 -37.54 -3.82
C GLN A 821 -1.44 -38.94 -3.72
N GLY A 822 -0.75 -39.80 -3.00
CA GLY A 822 -1.21 -41.17 -2.80
C GLY A 822 -0.51 -41.91 -1.68
N GLU A 823 -0.84 -43.19 -1.55
CA GLU A 823 -0.31 -44.06 -0.53
C GLU A 823 0.29 -45.33 -1.14
N LEU A 824 1.43 -45.76 -0.60
CA LEU A 824 2.08 -47.05 -0.89
C LEU A 824 1.50 -48.13 0.00
N LYS A 825 1.18 -49.27 -0.61
CA LYS A 825 0.67 -50.44 0.08
C LYS A 825 1.57 -51.64 -0.19
N ASP A 826 1.95 -52.34 0.87
CA ASP A 826 2.73 -53.56 0.78
C ASP A 826 2.00 -54.60 -0.08
N GLY A 827 2.79 -55.32 -0.85
CA GLY A 827 2.41 -56.53 -1.56
C GLY A 827 3.31 -57.68 -1.10
N THR A 828 4.12 -58.23 -2.02
CA THR A 828 5.25 -59.09 -1.63
C THR A 828 6.43 -58.25 -1.17
N ALA A 829 6.63 -57.05 -1.77
CA ALA A 829 7.57 -56.02 -1.27
C ALA A 829 6.97 -55.25 -0.07
N VAL A 830 7.78 -54.96 0.94
CA VAL A 830 7.41 -54.40 2.25
C VAL A 830 8.08 -53.05 2.47
N LEU A 831 7.32 -52.05 2.91
CA LEU A 831 7.81 -50.73 3.22
C LEU A 831 8.90 -50.79 4.32
N GLY A 832 9.98 -50.06 4.12
CA GLY A 832 11.11 -49.95 5.02
C GLY A 832 12.11 -51.11 4.88
N LYS A 833 11.73 -52.24 4.19
CA LYS A 833 12.60 -53.36 3.87
C LYS A 833 13.05 -53.31 2.40
N ASP A 834 12.11 -53.25 1.48
CA ASP A 834 12.39 -53.35 0.04
C ASP A 834 12.20 -51.99 -0.70
N PHE A 835 11.41 -51.09 -0.11
CA PHE A 835 11.20 -49.74 -0.64
C PHE A 835 10.87 -48.71 0.47
N LYS A 836 11.03 -47.40 0.17
CA LYS A 836 10.69 -46.27 1.04
C LYS A 836 10.33 -45.04 0.22
N THR A 837 9.69 -44.08 0.86
CA THR A 837 9.45 -42.76 0.26
C THR A 837 10.74 -41.95 0.16
N VAL A 838 10.83 -41.00 -0.80
CA VAL A 838 12.09 -40.37 -1.20
C VAL A 838 12.66 -39.46 -0.08
N ASP A 839 11.82 -38.85 0.75
CA ASP A 839 12.23 -37.74 1.61
C ASP A 839 11.87 -37.88 3.12
N GLU A 840 11.46 -39.04 3.62
CA GLU A 840 10.98 -39.18 5.03
C GLU A 840 11.71 -40.20 5.86
N GLU A 841 12.16 -39.80 7.04
CA GLU A 841 12.62 -40.66 8.12
C GLU A 841 11.79 -40.37 9.41
N PRO A 842 11.02 -41.34 9.93
CA PRO A 842 10.85 -42.72 9.46
C PRO A 842 10.03 -42.83 8.17
N PRO A 843 10.15 -43.93 7.39
CA PRO A 843 9.45 -44.12 6.13
C PRO A 843 7.95 -43.92 6.28
N SER A 844 7.35 -43.01 5.53
CA SER A 844 5.90 -42.86 5.44
C SER A 844 5.33 -43.66 4.27
N ARG A 845 3.99 -43.82 4.26
CA ARG A 845 3.32 -44.47 3.11
C ARG A 845 2.88 -43.45 2.06
N SER A 846 2.99 -42.15 2.33
CA SER A 846 2.55 -41.11 1.41
C SER A 846 3.58 -40.87 0.32
N PHE A 847 3.15 -40.67 -0.90
CA PHE A 847 3.98 -40.24 -2.02
C PHE A 847 3.37 -39.06 -2.74
N TYR A 848 4.22 -38.33 -3.46
CA TYR A 848 3.85 -37.21 -4.27
C TYR A 848 4.42 -37.35 -5.69
N GLY A 849 3.70 -36.83 -6.66
CA GLY A 849 4.14 -36.74 -8.03
C GLY A 849 3.71 -35.44 -8.69
N TYR A 850 4.46 -34.96 -9.69
CA TYR A 850 4.25 -33.63 -10.23
C TYR A 850 4.42 -33.60 -11.76
N ILE A 851 3.65 -32.70 -12.42
CA ILE A 851 3.88 -32.31 -13.80
C ILE A 851 3.92 -30.78 -13.83
N GLU A 852 5.03 -30.24 -14.28
CA GLU A 852 5.24 -28.80 -14.37
C GLU A 852 4.33 -28.15 -15.42
N PRO A 853 3.94 -26.87 -15.27
CA PRO A 853 3.18 -26.13 -16.26
C PRO A 853 3.82 -26.24 -17.66
N GLY A 854 2.98 -26.47 -18.66
CA GLY A 854 3.41 -26.67 -20.03
C GLY A 854 3.99 -28.04 -20.37
N GLN A 855 4.20 -28.89 -19.38
CA GLN A 855 4.66 -30.27 -19.57
C GLN A 855 3.49 -31.26 -19.64
N THR A 856 3.72 -32.40 -20.28
CA THR A 856 2.74 -33.51 -20.36
C THR A 856 3.22 -34.77 -19.66
N LYS A 857 4.40 -34.75 -19.05
CA LYS A 857 5.02 -35.94 -18.43
C LYS A 857 5.65 -35.56 -17.10
N GLY A 858 5.57 -36.46 -16.15
CA GLY A 858 6.24 -36.44 -14.86
C GLY A 858 6.45 -37.84 -14.35
N VAL A 859 6.94 -37.97 -13.12
CA VAL A 859 7.19 -39.25 -12.46
C VAL A 859 6.75 -39.19 -10.99
N ILE A 860 6.32 -40.33 -10.48
CA ILE A 860 6.25 -40.58 -9.04
C ILE A 860 7.45 -41.42 -8.68
N GLN A 861 8.28 -40.99 -7.77
CA GLN A 861 9.52 -41.68 -7.35
C GLN A 861 9.32 -42.42 -6.04
N VAL A 862 9.78 -43.67 -6.00
CA VAL A 862 9.83 -44.48 -4.81
C VAL A 862 11.28 -45.00 -4.68
N ARG A 863 11.94 -44.73 -3.56
CA ARG A 863 13.31 -45.18 -3.32
C ARG A 863 13.31 -46.67 -3.05
N LEU A 864 14.24 -47.43 -3.65
CA LEU A 864 14.44 -48.80 -3.41
C LEU A 864 15.50 -49.03 -2.31
N VAL A 865 15.41 -50.14 -1.63
CA VAL A 865 16.37 -50.56 -0.64
C VAL A 865 17.09 -51.80 -1.20
N ASP A 866 18.39 -51.68 -1.44
CA ASP A 866 19.25 -52.72 -2.00
C ASP A 866 19.83 -53.58 -0.85
N ASP A 867 19.75 -54.90 -0.94
CA ASP A 867 20.40 -55.81 0.03
C ASP A 867 21.23 -56.88 -0.71
N LYS A 868 21.59 -57.97 -0.12
CA LYS A 868 22.38 -59.07 -0.73
C LYS A 868 21.67 -60.40 -0.62
N VAL A 869 20.40 -60.40 -0.51
CA VAL A 869 19.57 -61.60 -0.36
C VAL A 869 18.87 -61.88 -1.67
N LYS A 870 19.15 -63.04 -2.27
CA LYS A 870 18.50 -63.42 -3.50
C LYS A 870 17.01 -63.69 -3.31
N GLU A 871 16.19 -62.85 -3.96
CA GLU A 871 14.74 -62.89 -3.81
C GLU A 871 14.00 -63.02 -5.16
N PRO A 872 12.79 -63.58 -5.18
CA PRO A 872 11.96 -63.51 -6.38
C PRO A 872 11.49 -62.09 -6.63
N ALA A 873 11.09 -61.77 -7.88
CA ALA A 873 10.52 -60.47 -8.16
C ALA A 873 9.32 -60.17 -7.26
N GLU A 874 9.37 -59.01 -6.64
CA GLU A 874 8.42 -58.54 -5.63
C GLU A 874 7.57 -57.38 -6.13
N THR A 875 6.41 -57.17 -5.49
CA THR A 875 5.48 -56.12 -5.93
C THR A 875 4.93 -55.36 -4.75
N PHE A 876 4.64 -54.11 -4.98
CA PHE A 876 3.85 -53.24 -4.11
C PHE A 876 2.86 -52.41 -4.94
N THR A 877 1.92 -51.74 -4.28
CA THR A 877 0.88 -50.95 -4.95
C THR A 877 1.02 -49.48 -4.58
N ALA A 878 1.10 -48.62 -5.57
CA ALA A 878 0.92 -47.18 -5.41
C ALA A 878 -0.52 -46.82 -5.72
N THR A 879 -1.25 -46.28 -4.76
CA THR A 879 -2.64 -45.85 -4.90
C THR A 879 -2.72 -44.35 -4.81
N VAL A 880 -3.08 -43.70 -5.92
CA VAL A 880 -3.36 -42.28 -5.96
C VAL A 880 -4.71 -42.04 -5.30
N THR A 881 -4.72 -41.21 -4.31
CA THR A 881 -5.89 -40.82 -3.52
C THR A 881 -6.40 -39.42 -3.86
N ASP A 882 -5.52 -38.57 -4.41
CA ASP A 882 -5.85 -37.22 -4.80
C ASP A 882 -5.07 -36.75 -6.03
N VAL A 883 -5.73 -35.94 -6.85
CA VAL A 883 -5.14 -35.29 -8.04
C VAL A 883 -5.69 -33.90 -8.18
N MET A 884 -4.82 -32.97 -8.51
CA MET A 884 -5.17 -31.59 -8.83
C MET A 884 -4.56 -31.15 -10.12
N GLY A 885 -5.25 -30.21 -10.81
CA GLY A 885 -4.84 -29.70 -12.12
C GLY A 885 -4.97 -30.74 -13.25
N ALA A 886 -5.56 -31.92 -12.97
CA ALA A 886 -5.83 -32.95 -13.99
C ALA A 886 -7.03 -33.79 -13.61
N ASP A 887 -7.69 -34.39 -14.59
CA ASP A 887 -8.82 -35.31 -14.38
C ASP A 887 -8.33 -36.75 -14.25
N LEU A 888 -8.54 -37.36 -13.08
CA LEU A 888 -8.30 -38.74 -12.79
C LEU A 888 -9.33 -39.24 -11.79
N LYS A 889 -10.03 -40.32 -12.12
CA LYS A 889 -10.94 -40.97 -11.17
C LYS A 889 -10.14 -41.65 -10.06
N VAL A 890 -10.20 -41.11 -8.87
CA VAL A 890 -9.53 -41.66 -7.68
C VAL A 890 -10.50 -42.49 -6.82
N PRO A 891 -10.02 -43.52 -6.06
CA PRO A 891 -8.65 -43.99 -6.04
C PRO A 891 -8.23 -44.71 -7.32
N ALA A 892 -6.99 -44.47 -7.77
CA ALA A 892 -6.39 -45.15 -8.90
C ALA A 892 -5.10 -45.89 -8.43
N SER A 893 -4.99 -47.17 -8.73
CA SER A 893 -3.87 -48.00 -8.25
C SER A 893 -3.03 -48.52 -9.40
N VAL A 894 -1.72 -48.48 -9.23
CA VAL A 894 -0.73 -49.09 -10.14
C VAL A 894 0.26 -49.93 -9.38
N THR A 895 0.86 -50.94 -10.06
CA THR A 895 1.80 -51.85 -9.46
C THR A 895 3.23 -51.43 -9.75
N GLY A 896 4.05 -51.34 -8.70
CA GLY A 896 5.52 -51.33 -8.76
C GLY A 896 6.07 -52.76 -8.63
N THR A 897 7.07 -53.08 -9.44
CA THR A 897 7.76 -54.38 -9.42
C THR A 897 9.24 -54.17 -9.17
N ILE A 898 9.78 -54.83 -8.16
CA ILE A 898 11.22 -54.85 -7.84
C ILE A 898 11.76 -56.17 -8.33
N THR A 899 12.85 -56.15 -9.06
CA THR A 899 13.54 -57.35 -9.52
C THR A 899 14.91 -57.43 -8.91
N ASP A 900 15.23 -58.63 -8.41
CA ASP A 900 16.50 -58.93 -7.74
C ASP A 900 17.72 -58.66 -8.67
N ASN A 901 18.85 -58.28 -8.07
CA ASN A 901 20.11 -58.01 -8.77
C ASN A 901 21.31 -58.78 -8.25
N ASP A 902 21.11 -59.74 -7.24
CA ASP A 902 22.14 -60.55 -6.62
C ASP A 902 22.29 -61.94 -7.21
#